data_f8fc2c00a31606b9e8364fa38b506ef5
#
_entry.id   f8fc2c00a31606b9e8364fa38b506ef5
#
_cell.length_a   1.000
_cell.length_b   1.000
_cell.length_c   1.000
_cell.angle_alpha   90.00
_cell.angle_beta   90.00
_cell.angle_gamma   90.00
#
_symmetry.space_group_name_H-M   'P 1'
#
loop_
_entity.id
_entity.type
_entity.pdbx_description
1 polymer ?
#
loop_
_entity_poly.entity_id
_entity_poly.type
_entity_poly.pdbx_seq_one_letter_code
_entity_poly.pdbx_strand_id
1 'polypeptide(L)'
;MADPAFRVVPAVPAFDAAGTPISSAYGDVYHSAESGPGQARHVFLGGNGLPARWAGARVFTVLETGFGMGLNFLATWQAWRDDPARPGRLHFVSVEKHPFAREGLAVLHARYPELASLGAALQAAWPLLLPGLHRLHFEGGRVTLTLALADAVEVLPKLRLAADAFYLDGFAPERNPDMWTPAAMKALARVARPGSTVATWAVARAVRDALAAAGFVPELRPGFGRKRQMLAARYAPLRPPRHAPPRSPQWDERRAIVVGAGLAGAAVVERLAARGWAIELIERHPRPAMEASGMPAGSFHPQVSRDDNILSRLTRAGFLYAIDAWRALETGGRRFAWAQSGVLQIARDGREEKRMADSVRALGNAAGYVDYLPRAGAGRRTGLVARTGGLWFPAGGWVRAVELVAALLDAAGPGLRFHPGRTVNALDHDGNHWRALAADGKLIAAAPVVVLANSHDAIRLVPHGVELKRVRGQLTCLPPGSIEPPGMVLAGAGHLIPAADGAAIVGSSYDFEDEDPEPRVSGHAGNLERLELLLPGSAARLDPARLAGTVGFRCVTPDRLPLIGSAPDAGTARANIAVRSGQWAQELPRLNGLYGAFGYASRGLTWAALGAELIASLVGGEPLPLEGDLADAVDPARFALRRARRRSP
;
A
#
# COMPACT_ATOMS: atom_id res chain seq x y z
N MET A 1 23.34 12.80 -14.31
CA MET A 1 22.01 12.53 -14.91
C MET A 1 21.26 11.65 -13.92
N ALA A 2 19.95 11.91 -13.68
CA ALA A 2 19.13 11.01 -12.86
C ALA A 2 19.05 9.66 -13.55
N ASP A 3 19.09 8.57 -12.77
CA ASP A 3 18.86 7.23 -13.30
C ASP A 3 17.44 7.19 -13.90
N PRO A 4 17.26 6.86 -15.19
CA PRO A 4 15.94 6.83 -15.82
C PRO A 4 14.96 5.86 -15.14
N ALA A 5 15.44 4.90 -14.34
CA ALA A 5 14.61 3.95 -13.60
C ALA A 5 13.68 4.58 -12.54
N PHE A 6 13.97 5.81 -12.08
CA PHE A 6 13.17 6.48 -11.03
C PHE A 6 12.18 7.50 -11.55
N ARG A 7 12.04 7.68 -12.87
CA ARG A 7 11.18 8.71 -13.43
C ARG A 7 10.03 8.12 -14.22
N VAL A 8 8.80 8.36 -13.77
CA VAL A 8 7.61 8.20 -14.61
C VAL A 8 7.55 9.39 -15.57
N VAL A 9 7.58 9.11 -16.87
CA VAL A 9 7.44 10.13 -17.91
C VAL A 9 6.01 10.05 -18.46
N PRO A 10 5.15 11.05 -18.18
CA PRO A 10 3.77 11.04 -18.67
C PRO A 10 3.70 11.11 -20.19
N ALA A 11 2.74 10.38 -20.76
CA ALA A 11 2.35 10.54 -22.15
C ALA A 11 1.58 11.86 -22.35
N VAL A 12 1.72 12.44 -23.53
CA VAL A 12 0.97 13.63 -23.94
C VAL A 12 -0.11 13.21 -24.94
N PRO A 13 -1.39 13.64 -24.76
CA PRO A 13 -2.44 13.37 -25.72
C PRO A 13 -2.08 13.89 -27.12
N ALA A 14 -2.13 13.00 -28.10
CA ALA A 14 -1.94 13.32 -29.50
C ALA A 14 -2.98 12.54 -30.34
N PHE A 15 -3.29 13.05 -31.52
CA PHE A 15 -4.31 12.48 -32.40
C PHE A 15 -3.79 12.41 -33.83
N ASP A 16 -4.19 11.37 -34.57
CA ASP A 16 -3.97 11.30 -36.00
C ASP A 16 -4.95 12.21 -36.77
N ALA A 17 -4.83 12.25 -38.10
CA ALA A 17 -5.69 13.06 -38.98
C ALA A 17 -7.17 12.65 -38.92
N ALA A 18 -7.47 11.43 -38.51
CA ALA A 18 -8.84 10.92 -38.28
C ALA A 18 -9.35 11.17 -36.85
N GLY A 19 -8.51 11.76 -35.98
CA GLY A 19 -8.82 12.03 -34.60
C GLY A 19 -8.66 10.83 -33.68
N THR A 20 -8.00 9.75 -34.11
CA THR A 20 -7.68 8.61 -33.24
C THR A 20 -6.52 8.93 -32.32
N PRO A 21 -6.59 8.62 -31.00
CA PRO A 21 -5.47 8.84 -30.10
C PRO A 21 -4.24 8.02 -30.51
N ILE A 22 -3.08 8.70 -30.59
CA ILE A 22 -1.79 8.10 -30.96
C ILE A 22 -0.73 8.36 -29.89
N SER A 23 0.23 7.46 -29.81
CA SER A 23 1.45 7.63 -29.04
C SER A 23 2.55 8.22 -29.92
N SER A 24 3.00 9.42 -29.62
CA SER A 24 4.13 10.05 -30.31
C SER A 24 5.44 9.28 -30.06
N ALA A 25 5.58 8.64 -28.90
CA ALA A 25 6.78 7.91 -28.54
C ALA A 25 6.93 6.58 -29.31
N TYR A 26 5.82 5.90 -29.57
CA TYR A 26 5.82 4.61 -30.25
C TYR A 26 5.36 4.68 -31.72
N GLY A 27 4.79 5.79 -32.14
CA GLY A 27 4.25 5.97 -33.51
C GLY A 27 3.12 5.00 -33.85
N ASP A 28 2.27 4.68 -32.85
CA ASP A 28 1.17 3.71 -32.96
C ASP A 28 -0.11 4.26 -32.30
N VAL A 29 -1.27 3.69 -32.65
CA VAL A 29 -2.57 4.09 -32.12
C VAL A 29 -2.86 3.39 -30.80
N TYR A 30 -3.58 4.07 -29.88
CA TYR A 30 -4.02 3.45 -28.63
C TYR A 30 -5.17 2.46 -28.81
N HIS A 31 -5.97 2.60 -29.86
CA HIS A 31 -7.09 1.69 -30.18
C HIS A 31 -7.49 1.82 -31.65
N SER A 32 -8.38 0.92 -32.10
CA SER A 32 -8.99 0.98 -33.45
C SER A 32 -9.71 2.32 -33.67
N ALA A 33 -9.54 2.89 -34.87
CA ALA A 33 -10.25 4.10 -35.29
C ALA A 33 -11.78 3.97 -35.27
N GLU A 34 -12.32 2.73 -35.33
CA GLU A 34 -13.76 2.49 -35.35
C GLU A 34 -14.42 2.73 -33.97
N SER A 35 -13.83 2.20 -32.90
CA SER A 35 -14.30 2.40 -31.53
C SER A 35 -13.31 1.85 -30.51
N GLY A 36 -12.82 2.69 -29.59
CA GLY A 36 -12.00 2.24 -28.44
C GLY A 36 -12.79 1.34 -27.47
N PRO A 37 -13.96 1.80 -26.95
CA PRO A 37 -14.79 0.95 -26.09
C PRO A 37 -15.32 -0.30 -26.80
N GLY A 38 -15.61 -0.24 -28.08
CA GLY A 38 -16.00 -1.40 -28.91
C GLY A 38 -14.89 -2.45 -28.99
N GLN A 39 -13.63 -2.00 -29.22
CA GLN A 39 -12.47 -2.89 -29.21
C GLN A 39 -12.26 -3.50 -27.83
N ALA A 40 -12.36 -2.73 -26.74
CA ALA A 40 -12.24 -3.23 -25.39
C ALA A 40 -13.25 -4.36 -25.10
N ARG A 41 -14.51 -4.16 -25.46
CA ARG A 41 -15.59 -5.15 -25.25
C ARG A 41 -15.37 -6.40 -26.11
N HIS A 42 -15.04 -6.25 -27.41
CA HIS A 42 -14.88 -7.40 -28.31
C HIS A 42 -13.60 -8.19 -28.04
N VAL A 43 -12.45 -7.51 -28.07
CA VAL A 43 -11.15 -8.17 -27.99
C VAL A 43 -10.88 -8.65 -26.56
N PHE A 44 -10.98 -7.77 -25.56
CA PHE A 44 -10.49 -8.09 -24.23
C PHE A 44 -11.56 -8.77 -23.37
N LEU A 45 -12.78 -8.22 -23.26
CA LEU A 45 -13.85 -8.89 -22.52
C LEU A 45 -14.31 -10.17 -23.26
N GLY A 46 -14.77 -10.05 -24.50
CA GLY A 46 -15.27 -11.16 -25.29
C GLY A 46 -14.24 -12.24 -25.52
N GLY A 47 -13.00 -11.85 -25.84
CA GLY A 47 -11.86 -12.78 -26.01
C GLY A 47 -11.55 -13.59 -24.76
N ASN A 48 -11.81 -13.04 -23.56
CA ASN A 48 -11.70 -13.73 -22.27
C ASN A 48 -13.01 -14.40 -21.81
N GLY A 49 -14.07 -14.38 -22.62
CA GLY A 49 -15.36 -14.99 -22.30
C GLY A 49 -16.12 -14.30 -21.17
N LEU A 50 -15.89 -12.99 -20.98
CA LEU A 50 -16.58 -12.17 -19.99
C LEU A 50 -17.87 -11.57 -20.62
N PRO A 51 -18.94 -11.44 -19.83
CA PRO A 51 -19.06 -11.63 -18.37
C PRO A 51 -19.30 -13.09 -17.93
N ALA A 52 -19.65 -14.01 -18.80
CA ALA A 52 -20.07 -15.37 -18.42
C ALA A 52 -19.07 -16.10 -17.47
N ARG A 53 -17.77 -15.95 -17.69
CA ARG A 53 -16.74 -16.63 -16.88
C ARG A 53 -16.59 -16.13 -15.45
N TRP A 54 -17.02 -14.94 -15.14
CA TRP A 54 -16.90 -14.42 -13.77
C TRP A 54 -18.18 -14.60 -12.94
N ALA A 55 -19.25 -15.13 -13.56
CA ALA A 55 -20.56 -15.27 -12.92
C ALA A 55 -20.46 -16.03 -11.60
N GLY A 56 -20.97 -15.41 -10.52
CA GLY A 56 -20.99 -16.00 -9.19
C GLY A 56 -19.62 -16.14 -8.51
N ALA A 57 -18.52 -15.71 -9.13
CA ALA A 57 -17.21 -15.74 -8.50
C ALA A 57 -17.15 -14.78 -7.29
N ARG A 58 -16.49 -15.21 -6.22
CA ARG A 58 -16.26 -14.35 -5.07
C ARG A 58 -15.30 -13.19 -5.40
N VAL A 59 -14.23 -13.51 -6.10
CA VAL A 59 -13.19 -12.57 -6.55
C VAL A 59 -12.82 -12.95 -7.98
N PHE A 60 -12.70 -11.97 -8.84
CA PHE A 60 -12.18 -12.13 -10.20
C PHE A 60 -11.05 -11.14 -10.45
N THR A 61 -9.94 -11.62 -10.98
CA THR A 61 -8.73 -10.82 -11.19
C THR A 61 -8.37 -10.75 -12.66
N VAL A 62 -8.30 -9.54 -13.19
CA VAL A 62 -7.75 -9.22 -14.51
C VAL A 62 -6.33 -8.67 -14.35
N LEU A 63 -5.38 -9.15 -15.15
CA LEU A 63 -4.07 -8.55 -15.31
C LEU A 63 -3.92 -8.02 -16.73
N GLU A 64 -3.65 -6.73 -16.85
CA GLU A 64 -3.45 -6.03 -18.10
C GLU A 64 -2.00 -5.56 -18.26
N THR A 65 -1.51 -5.58 -19.49
CA THR A 65 -0.28 -4.88 -19.89
C THR A 65 -0.64 -3.71 -20.80
N GLY A 66 -0.19 -2.49 -20.44
CA GLY A 66 -0.54 -1.26 -21.17
C GLY A 66 -1.91 -0.69 -20.80
N PHE A 67 -1.94 0.13 -19.74
CA PHE A 67 -3.17 0.80 -19.30
C PHE A 67 -3.65 1.86 -20.29
N GLY A 68 -2.70 2.59 -20.90
CA GLY A 68 -3.00 3.68 -21.82
C GLY A 68 -3.91 4.72 -21.18
N MET A 69 -5.08 4.95 -21.80
CA MET A 69 -6.12 5.83 -21.26
C MET A 69 -7.16 5.10 -20.38
N GLY A 70 -6.99 3.80 -20.13
CA GLY A 70 -7.83 3.00 -19.24
C GLY A 70 -9.16 2.53 -19.82
N LEU A 71 -9.32 2.51 -21.14
CA LEU A 71 -10.60 2.08 -21.77
C LEU A 71 -10.98 0.64 -21.45
N ASN A 72 -9.99 -0.27 -21.39
CA ASN A 72 -10.24 -1.67 -21.04
C ASN A 72 -10.77 -1.80 -19.60
N PHE A 73 -10.16 -1.03 -18.68
CA PHE A 73 -10.64 -0.97 -17.30
C PHE A 73 -12.05 -0.40 -17.21
N LEU A 74 -12.31 0.74 -17.85
CA LEU A 74 -13.62 1.40 -17.82
C LEU A 74 -14.72 0.51 -18.43
N ALA A 75 -14.44 -0.15 -19.57
CA ALA A 75 -15.36 -1.08 -20.19
C ALA A 75 -15.61 -2.34 -19.32
N THR A 76 -14.59 -2.84 -18.65
CA THR A 76 -14.69 -3.99 -17.73
C THR A 76 -15.47 -3.59 -16.47
N TRP A 77 -15.24 -2.40 -15.92
CA TRP A 77 -15.97 -1.86 -14.78
C TRP A 77 -17.44 -1.64 -15.13
N GLN A 78 -17.74 -1.09 -16.31
CA GLN A 78 -19.12 -0.96 -16.78
C GLN A 78 -19.80 -2.32 -16.88
N ALA A 79 -19.17 -3.30 -17.55
CA ALA A 79 -19.70 -4.66 -17.66
C ALA A 79 -19.92 -5.31 -16.29
N TRP A 80 -19.03 -5.09 -15.32
CA TRP A 80 -19.21 -5.55 -13.94
C TRP A 80 -20.41 -4.88 -13.27
N ARG A 81 -20.62 -3.58 -13.48
CA ARG A 81 -21.72 -2.82 -12.89
C ARG A 81 -23.07 -3.31 -13.44
N ASP A 82 -23.10 -3.60 -14.74
CA ASP A 82 -24.32 -3.96 -15.47
C ASP A 82 -24.74 -5.45 -15.30
N ASP A 83 -23.80 -6.32 -14.89
CA ASP A 83 -24.05 -7.75 -14.75
C ASP A 83 -24.62 -8.10 -13.36
N PRO A 84 -25.86 -8.61 -13.27
CA PRO A 84 -26.44 -9.07 -12.00
C PRO A 84 -25.70 -10.27 -11.40
N ALA A 85 -25.04 -11.09 -12.23
CA ALA A 85 -24.25 -12.25 -11.80
C ALA A 85 -22.76 -11.93 -11.57
N ARG A 86 -22.42 -10.64 -11.52
CA ARG A 86 -21.05 -10.15 -11.33
C ARG A 86 -20.33 -10.75 -10.13
N PRO A 87 -18.99 -10.85 -10.17
CA PRO A 87 -18.21 -11.29 -9.02
C PRO A 87 -18.39 -10.33 -7.84
N GLY A 88 -18.30 -10.87 -6.63
CA GLY A 88 -18.40 -10.07 -5.41
C GLY A 88 -17.35 -8.96 -5.35
N ARG A 89 -16.14 -9.22 -5.93
CA ARG A 89 -15.06 -8.25 -6.10
C ARG A 89 -14.37 -8.43 -7.45
N LEU A 90 -14.09 -7.30 -8.09
CA LEU A 90 -13.28 -7.22 -9.30
C LEU A 90 -11.93 -6.56 -8.95
N HIS A 91 -10.83 -7.26 -9.17
CA HIS A 91 -9.49 -6.70 -9.16
C HIS A 91 -9.00 -6.54 -10.59
N PHE A 92 -8.65 -5.32 -10.95
CA PHE A 92 -8.01 -5.01 -12.22
C PHE A 92 -6.60 -4.49 -11.93
N VAL A 93 -5.59 -5.27 -12.30
CA VAL A 93 -4.19 -4.91 -12.15
C VAL A 93 -3.65 -4.55 -13.52
N SER A 94 -3.10 -3.36 -13.68
CA SER A 94 -2.57 -2.91 -14.97
C SER A 94 -1.18 -2.31 -14.82
N VAL A 95 -0.34 -2.59 -15.81
CA VAL A 95 1.03 -2.06 -15.89
C VAL A 95 1.06 -0.95 -16.92
N GLU A 96 1.68 0.19 -16.57
CA GLU A 96 1.82 1.32 -17.46
C GLU A 96 3.16 2.03 -17.26
N LYS A 97 3.90 2.21 -18.34
CA LYS A 97 5.20 2.89 -18.31
C LYS A 97 5.10 4.39 -18.49
N HIS A 98 4.14 4.84 -19.31
CA HIS A 98 3.93 6.22 -19.71
C HIS A 98 2.48 6.67 -19.45
N PRO A 99 2.04 6.73 -18.17
CA PRO A 99 0.67 7.11 -17.85
C PRO A 99 0.36 8.53 -18.31
N PHE A 100 -0.87 8.80 -18.69
CA PHE A 100 -1.31 10.19 -18.91
C PHE A 100 -1.42 10.93 -17.58
N ALA A 101 -1.14 12.23 -17.60
CA ALA A 101 -1.53 13.12 -16.53
C ALA A 101 -3.08 13.20 -16.43
N ARG A 102 -3.61 13.61 -15.29
CA ARG A 102 -5.07 13.71 -15.07
C ARG A 102 -5.77 14.55 -16.14
N GLU A 103 -5.18 15.67 -16.48
CA GLU A 103 -5.69 16.60 -17.50
C GLU A 103 -5.69 15.95 -18.90
N GLY A 104 -4.68 15.16 -19.20
CA GLY A 104 -4.61 14.37 -20.43
C GLY A 104 -5.70 13.29 -20.50
N LEU A 105 -5.95 12.61 -19.40
CA LEU A 105 -7.08 11.66 -19.32
C LEU A 105 -8.43 12.35 -19.53
N ALA A 106 -8.63 13.54 -18.98
CA ALA A 106 -9.87 14.29 -19.15
C ALA A 106 -10.14 14.62 -20.63
N VAL A 107 -9.09 15.08 -21.36
CA VAL A 107 -9.18 15.33 -22.81
C VAL A 107 -9.54 14.07 -23.59
N LEU A 108 -8.91 12.94 -23.25
CA LEU A 108 -9.14 11.67 -23.94
C LEU A 108 -10.52 11.09 -23.62
N HIS A 109 -10.94 11.08 -22.35
CA HIS A 109 -12.22 10.52 -21.90
C HIS A 109 -13.43 11.32 -22.41
N ALA A 110 -13.31 12.62 -22.67
CA ALA A 110 -14.38 13.43 -23.25
C ALA A 110 -14.90 12.90 -24.60
N ARG A 111 -14.14 12.03 -25.25
CA ARG A 111 -14.53 11.38 -26.52
C ARG A 111 -15.45 10.17 -26.35
N TYR A 112 -15.67 9.71 -25.13
CA TYR A 112 -16.42 8.48 -24.81
C TYR A 112 -17.56 8.79 -23.82
N PRO A 113 -18.64 9.47 -24.28
CA PRO A 113 -19.73 9.89 -23.41
C PRO A 113 -20.43 8.72 -22.69
N GLU A 114 -20.43 7.53 -23.29
CA GLU A 114 -20.97 6.32 -22.68
C GLU A 114 -20.20 5.83 -21.44
N LEU A 115 -18.96 6.28 -21.26
CA LEU A 115 -18.09 5.99 -20.12
C LEU A 115 -17.86 7.21 -19.22
N ALA A 116 -18.54 8.32 -19.46
CA ALA A 116 -18.24 9.62 -18.83
C ALA A 116 -18.25 9.56 -17.29
N SER A 117 -19.26 8.92 -16.69
CA SER A 117 -19.35 8.82 -15.22
C SER A 117 -18.21 8.01 -14.60
N LEU A 118 -17.81 6.91 -15.23
CA LEU A 118 -16.70 6.07 -14.79
C LEU A 118 -15.35 6.76 -15.03
N GLY A 119 -15.21 7.44 -16.17
CA GLY A 119 -14.04 8.25 -16.49
C GLY A 119 -13.81 9.38 -15.48
N ALA A 120 -14.89 10.08 -15.10
CA ALA A 120 -14.83 11.11 -14.06
C ALA A 120 -14.41 10.56 -12.70
N ALA A 121 -14.95 9.39 -12.30
CA ALA A 121 -14.56 8.73 -11.06
C ALA A 121 -13.09 8.29 -11.08
N LEU A 122 -12.61 7.75 -12.21
CA LEU A 122 -11.20 7.39 -12.38
C LEU A 122 -10.28 8.64 -12.28
N GLN A 123 -10.64 9.73 -12.96
CA GLN A 123 -9.88 11.00 -12.92
C GLN A 123 -9.84 11.59 -11.51
N ALA A 124 -10.94 11.53 -10.75
CA ALA A 124 -11.00 12.01 -9.38
C ALA A 124 -10.05 11.23 -8.45
N ALA A 125 -9.91 9.93 -8.67
CA ALA A 125 -9.02 9.04 -7.91
C ALA A 125 -7.60 8.94 -8.50
N TRP A 126 -7.28 9.66 -9.59
CA TRP A 126 -6.00 9.51 -10.29
C TRP A 126 -4.80 9.85 -9.39
N PRO A 127 -3.81 8.95 -9.26
CA PRO A 127 -2.74 9.11 -8.30
C PRO A 127 -1.69 10.12 -8.76
N LEU A 128 -0.79 10.50 -7.84
CA LEU A 128 0.48 11.11 -8.23
C LEU A 128 1.29 10.12 -9.08
N LEU A 129 1.85 10.59 -10.19
CA LEU A 129 2.58 9.74 -11.14
C LEU A 129 3.99 9.44 -10.62
N LEU A 130 4.07 8.52 -9.67
CA LEU A 130 5.30 8.05 -9.04
C LEU A 130 5.50 6.55 -9.31
N PRO A 131 6.74 6.06 -9.39
CA PRO A 131 7.01 4.64 -9.58
C PRO A 131 6.43 3.79 -8.45
N GLY A 132 5.88 2.61 -8.78
CA GLY A 132 5.36 1.63 -7.84
C GLY A 132 3.90 1.26 -8.07
N LEU A 133 3.32 0.53 -7.12
CA LEU A 133 1.91 0.12 -7.17
C LEU A 133 1.01 1.17 -6.52
N HIS A 134 0.00 1.63 -7.24
CA HIS A 134 -1.04 2.55 -6.78
C HIS A 134 -2.38 1.82 -6.78
N ARG A 135 -3.00 1.69 -5.61
CA ARG A 135 -4.27 0.97 -5.46
C ARG A 135 -5.42 1.93 -5.23
N LEU A 136 -6.37 1.92 -6.15
CA LEU A 136 -7.56 2.76 -6.17
C LEU A 136 -8.81 1.90 -5.93
N HIS A 137 -9.73 2.38 -5.11
CA HIS A 137 -10.95 1.67 -4.76
C HIS A 137 -12.18 2.39 -5.29
N PHE A 138 -13.08 1.62 -5.90
CA PHE A 138 -14.36 2.08 -6.45
C PHE A 138 -15.49 1.18 -5.95
N GLU A 139 -16.75 1.60 -6.11
CA GLU A 139 -17.94 0.84 -5.73
C GLU A 139 -17.90 0.33 -4.27
N GLY A 140 -17.47 1.20 -3.34
CA GLY A 140 -17.29 0.80 -1.94
C GLY A 140 -16.20 -0.26 -1.74
N GLY A 141 -15.18 -0.26 -2.60
CA GLY A 141 -14.06 -1.21 -2.57
C GLY A 141 -14.34 -2.55 -3.27
N ARG A 142 -15.49 -2.71 -3.93
CA ARG A 142 -15.80 -3.93 -4.70
C ARG A 142 -15.09 -3.96 -6.06
N VAL A 143 -14.77 -2.82 -6.62
CA VAL A 143 -13.90 -2.70 -7.80
C VAL A 143 -12.60 -2.06 -7.35
N THR A 144 -11.48 -2.72 -7.61
CA THR A 144 -10.14 -2.26 -7.23
C THR A 144 -9.26 -2.21 -8.48
N LEU A 145 -8.74 -1.03 -8.79
CA LEU A 145 -7.70 -0.85 -9.79
C LEU A 145 -6.34 -0.76 -9.08
N THR A 146 -5.39 -1.59 -9.47
CA THR A 146 -3.99 -1.49 -9.05
C THR A 146 -3.16 -1.12 -10.27
N LEU A 147 -2.67 0.12 -10.31
CA LEU A 147 -1.77 0.61 -11.36
C LEU A 147 -0.33 0.36 -10.94
N ALA A 148 0.42 -0.38 -11.74
CA ALA A 148 1.86 -0.54 -11.62
C ALA A 148 2.52 0.48 -12.59
N LEU A 149 2.93 1.64 -12.05
CA LEU A 149 3.63 2.66 -12.83
C LEU A 149 5.11 2.28 -12.94
N ALA A 150 5.44 1.45 -13.93
CA ALA A 150 6.78 0.89 -14.14
C ALA A 150 6.89 0.25 -15.54
N ASP A 151 8.12 -0.13 -15.90
CA ASP A 151 8.34 -0.99 -17.07
C ASP A 151 7.78 -2.40 -16.81
N ALA A 152 7.06 -2.96 -17.78
CA ALA A 152 6.42 -4.28 -17.67
C ALA A 152 7.44 -5.40 -17.42
N VAL A 153 8.61 -5.35 -18.05
CA VAL A 153 9.66 -6.37 -17.88
C VAL A 153 10.19 -6.37 -16.44
N GLU A 154 10.25 -5.22 -15.80
CA GLU A 154 10.74 -5.07 -14.43
C GLU A 154 9.71 -5.43 -13.36
N VAL A 155 8.43 -5.07 -13.59
CA VAL A 155 7.40 -5.19 -12.55
C VAL A 155 6.63 -6.50 -12.60
N LEU A 156 6.36 -7.08 -13.78
CA LEU A 156 5.63 -8.35 -13.90
C LEU A 156 6.20 -9.47 -13.02
N PRO A 157 7.54 -9.69 -12.93
CA PRO A 157 8.11 -10.68 -12.03
C PRO A 157 7.87 -10.40 -10.54
N LYS A 158 7.59 -9.14 -10.18
CA LYS A 158 7.37 -8.71 -8.80
C LYS A 158 5.91 -8.72 -8.38
N LEU A 159 4.97 -8.85 -9.32
CA LEU A 159 3.55 -8.91 -8.98
C LEU A 159 3.22 -10.19 -8.20
N ARG A 160 2.35 -10.04 -7.20
CA ARG A 160 1.87 -11.12 -6.34
C ARG A 160 0.35 -11.19 -6.43
N LEU A 161 -0.13 -12.02 -7.33
CA LEU A 161 -1.55 -12.21 -7.60
C LEU A 161 -1.78 -13.58 -8.25
N ALA A 162 -3.03 -13.93 -8.42
CA ALA A 162 -3.45 -15.01 -9.31
C ALA A 162 -4.50 -14.46 -10.27
N ALA A 163 -4.13 -14.36 -11.55
CA ALA A 163 -5.00 -13.81 -12.57
C ALA A 163 -5.96 -14.87 -13.14
N ASP A 164 -7.21 -14.47 -13.35
CA ASP A 164 -8.23 -15.27 -14.03
C ASP A 164 -8.30 -14.94 -15.52
N ALA A 165 -7.99 -13.69 -15.88
CA ALA A 165 -7.95 -13.22 -17.26
C ALA A 165 -6.75 -12.29 -17.47
N PHE A 166 -6.17 -12.35 -18.67
CA PHE A 166 -5.09 -11.47 -19.09
C PHE A 166 -5.55 -10.65 -20.30
N TYR A 167 -5.36 -9.34 -20.20
CA TYR A 167 -5.52 -8.41 -21.30
C TYR A 167 -4.12 -8.01 -21.77
N LEU A 168 -3.62 -8.65 -22.82
CA LEU A 168 -2.32 -8.30 -23.38
C LEU A 168 -2.52 -7.16 -24.36
N ASP A 169 -2.60 -5.97 -23.82
CA ASP A 169 -2.67 -4.73 -24.56
C ASP A 169 -1.29 -4.06 -24.59
N GLY A 170 -1.04 -3.27 -25.61
CA GLY A 170 0.22 -2.61 -25.85
C GLY A 170 0.41 -2.32 -27.33
N PHE A 171 1.40 -1.52 -27.65
CA PHE A 171 1.73 -1.19 -29.04
C PHE A 171 2.22 -2.43 -29.80
N ALA A 172 2.13 -2.35 -31.13
CA ALA A 172 2.51 -3.44 -32.02
C ALA A 172 3.88 -4.04 -31.67
N PRO A 173 4.08 -5.38 -31.80
CA PRO A 173 5.35 -6.01 -31.45
C PRO A 173 6.58 -5.41 -32.12
N GLU A 174 6.41 -4.84 -33.31
CA GLU A 174 7.46 -4.15 -34.06
C GLU A 174 7.79 -2.75 -33.48
N ARG A 175 6.85 -2.15 -32.72
CA ARG A 175 6.98 -0.83 -32.08
C ARG A 175 7.41 -0.91 -30.63
N ASN A 176 6.99 -1.98 -29.92
CA ASN A 176 7.30 -2.22 -28.51
C ASN A 176 7.62 -3.70 -28.26
N PRO A 177 8.76 -4.21 -28.74
CA PRO A 177 9.08 -5.63 -28.71
C PRO A 177 9.24 -6.19 -27.28
N ASP A 178 9.63 -5.37 -26.31
CA ASP A 178 9.97 -5.82 -24.95
C ASP A 178 8.80 -6.50 -24.23
N MET A 179 7.58 -6.02 -24.46
CA MET A 179 6.36 -6.57 -23.84
C MET A 179 5.97 -7.96 -24.41
N TRP A 180 6.47 -8.34 -25.58
CA TRP A 180 6.09 -9.56 -26.31
C TRP A 180 7.14 -10.66 -26.25
N THR A 181 8.15 -10.49 -25.42
CA THR A 181 9.25 -11.43 -25.25
C THR A 181 8.81 -12.74 -24.57
N PRO A 182 9.51 -13.86 -24.78
CA PRO A 182 9.30 -15.09 -24.01
C PRO A 182 9.46 -14.90 -22.50
N ALA A 183 10.30 -13.95 -22.06
CA ALA A 183 10.48 -13.61 -20.64
C ALA A 183 9.23 -12.96 -20.05
N ALA A 184 8.60 -12.02 -20.77
CA ALA A 184 7.34 -11.40 -20.38
C ALA A 184 6.22 -12.45 -20.28
N MET A 185 6.06 -13.32 -21.29
CA MET A 185 5.06 -14.39 -21.27
C MET A 185 5.29 -15.39 -20.13
N LYS A 186 6.53 -15.68 -19.79
CA LYS A 186 6.88 -16.50 -18.62
C LYS A 186 6.52 -15.83 -17.30
N ALA A 187 6.69 -14.50 -17.19
CA ALA A 187 6.29 -13.74 -16.02
C ALA A 187 4.77 -13.78 -15.83
N LEU A 188 3.98 -13.67 -16.91
CA LEU A 188 2.52 -13.82 -16.88
C LEU A 188 2.11 -15.24 -16.47
N ALA A 189 2.77 -16.27 -16.99
CA ALA A 189 2.49 -17.67 -16.62
C ALA A 189 2.71 -17.96 -15.13
N ARG A 190 3.60 -17.25 -14.44
CA ARG A 190 3.83 -17.39 -12.99
C ARG A 190 2.64 -16.97 -12.12
N VAL A 191 1.81 -16.08 -12.64
CA VAL A 191 0.61 -15.57 -11.95
C VAL A 191 -0.68 -16.12 -12.55
N ALA A 192 -0.59 -17.02 -13.55
CA ALA A 192 -1.72 -17.70 -14.15
C ALA A 192 -2.13 -18.94 -13.34
N ARG A 193 -3.43 -19.20 -13.29
CA ARG A 193 -4.00 -20.47 -12.81
C ARG A 193 -4.40 -21.35 -13.99
N PRO A 194 -4.40 -22.68 -13.87
CA PRO A 194 -4.99 -23.54 -14.89
C PRO A 194 -6.40 -23.06 -15.26
N GLY A 195 -6.64 -22.84 -16.55
CA GLY A 195 -7.92 -22.30 -17.06
C GLY A 195 -7.99 -20.77 -17.17
N SER A 196 -6.99 -20.02 -16.68
CA SER A 196 -6.89 -18.58 -16.97
C SER A 196 -6.84 -18.33 -18.48
N THR A 197 -7.41 -17.21 -18.93
CA THR A 197 -7.49 -16.88 -20.36
C THR A 197 -6.69 -15.62 -20.68
N VAL A 198 -6.28 -15.53 -21.93
CA VAL A 198 -5.56 -14.39 -22.52
C VAL A 198 -6.37 -13.88 -23.71
N ALA A 199 -6.42 -12.58 -23.89
CA ALA A 199 -6.89 -11.97 -25.13
C ALA A 199 -5.96 -10.82 -25.56
N THR A 200 -5.71 -10.71 -26.86
CA THR A 200 -4.93 -9.64 -27.46
C THR A 200 -5.32 -9.43 -28.93
N TRP A 201 -5.16 -8.21 -29.38
CA TRP A 201 -5.30 -7.87 -30.79
C TRP A 201 -4.05 -8.23 -31.63
N ALA A 202 -2.92 -8.55 -30.97
CA ALA A 202 -1.66 -8.92 -31.64
C ALA A 202 -1.66 -10.40 -32.04
N VAL A 203 -1.58 -10.67 -33.34
CA VAL A 203 -1.67 -12.03 -33.92
C VAL A 203 -0.35 -12.55 -34.48
N ALA A 204 0.74 -11.81 -34.30
CA ALA A 204 2.06 -12.14 -34.82
C ALA A 204 2.49 -13.58 -34.41
N ARG A 205 3.19 -14.29 -35.28
CA ARG A 205 3.66 -15.66 -34.99
C ARG A 205 4.53 -15.70 -33.75
N ALA A 206 5.44 -14.75 -33.60
CA ALA A 206 6.34 -14.69 -32.44
C ALA A 206 5.56 -14.59 -31.10
N VAL A 207 4.44 -13.84 -31.08
CA VAL A 207 3.56 -13.73 -29.89
C VAL A 207 2.90 -15.07 -29.57
N ARG A 208 2.39 -15.77 -30.60
CA ARG A 208 1.76 -17.10 -30.44
C ARG A 208 2.77 -18.13 -29.93
N ASP A 209 3.95 -18.15 -30.52
CA ASP A 209 5.04 -19.08 -30.14
C ASP A 209 5.50 -18.80 -28.69
N ALA A 210 5.64 -17.54 -28.30
CA ALA A 210 6.01 -17.15 -26.93
C ALA A 210 4.94 -17.53 -25.88
N LEU A 211 3.65 -17.36 -26.20
CA LEU A 211 2.54 -17.79 -25.35
C LEU A 211 2.51 -19.33 -25.23
N ALA A 212 2.66 -20.05 -26.35
CA ALA A 212 2.70 -21.50 -26.33
C ALA A 212 3.88 -22.04 -25.50
N ALA A 213 5.06 -21.46 -25.65
CA ALA A 213 6.24 -21.80 -24.84
C ALA A 213 6.05 -21.53 -23.35
N ALA A 214 5.18 -20.57 -22.96
CA ALA A 214 4.84 -20.26 -21.59
C ALA A 214 3.70 -21.13 -21.01
N GLY A 215 3.13 -22.06 -21.81
CA GLY A 215 2.07 -22.99 -21.37
C GLY A 215 0.65 -22.53 -21.67
N PHE A 216 0.48 -21.51 -22.50
CA PHE A 216 -0.83 -21.12 -23.03
C PHE A 216 -1.11 -21.84 -24.35
N VAL A 217 -2.38 -22.15 -24.64
CA VAL A 217 -2.85 -22.72 -25.89
C VAL A 217 -3.49 -21.61 -26.72
N PRO A 218 -2.77 -21.04 -27.73
CA PRO A 218 -3.27 -19.91 -28.51
C PRO A 218 -4.28 -20.36 -29.56
N GLU A 219 -5.29 -19.53 -29.80
CA GLU A 219 -6.36 -19.70 -30.78
C GLU A 219 -6.63 -18.38 -31.50
N LEU A 220 -6.69 -18.41 -32.84
CA LEU A 220 -7.11 -17.27 -33.64
C LEU A 220 -8.65 -17.17 -33.65
N ARG A 221 -9.17 -16.00 -33.40
CA ARG A 221 -10.61 -15.70 -33.41
C ARG A 221 -10.92 -14.49 -34.30
N PRO A 222 -12.20 -14.27 -34.69
CA PRO A 222 -12.60 -13.08 -35.44
C PRO A 222 -12.15 -11.81 -34.71
N GLY A 223 -11.50 -10.89 -35.43
CA GLY A 223 -11.03 -9.63 -34.90
C GLY A 223 -12.11 -8.56 -34.80
N PHE A 224 -11.70 -7.33 -34.50
CA PHE A 224 -12.59 -6.16 -34.39
C PHE A 224 -12.30 -5.17 -35.51
N GLY A 225 -13.33 -4.59 -36.09
CA GLY A 225 -13.22 -3.60 -37.13
C GLY A 225 -12.52 -4.13 -38.37
N ARG A 226 -11.53 -3.42 -38.85
CA ARG A 226 -10.76 -3.81 -40.03
C ARG A 226 -9.79 -4.98 -39.80
N LYS A 227 -9.52 -5.34 -38.54
CA LYS A 227 -8.65 -6.50 -38.24
C LYS A 227 -9.44 -7.79 -38.37
N ARG A 228 -8.99 -8.67 -39.30
CA ARG A 228 -9.65 -9.97 -39.56
C ARG A 228 -9.59 -10.92 -38.38
N GLN A 229 -8.53 -10.85 -37.59
CA GLN A 229 -8.25 -11.79 -36.50
C GLN A 229 -7.76 -11.08 -35.23
N MET A 230 -8.06 -11.69 -34.10
CA MET A 230 -7.47 -11.47 -32.79
C MET A 230 -6.95 -12.79 -32.24
N LEU A 231 -6.18 -12.74 -31.15
CA LEU A 231 -5.65 -13.92 -30.49
C LEU A 231 -6.30 -14.08 -29.12
N ALA A 232 -6.85 -15.26 -28.86
CA ALA A 232 -7.19 -15.71 -27.52
C ALA A 232 -6.29 -16.88 -27.12
N ALA A 233 -6.12 -17.13 -25.84
CA ALA A 233 -5.39 -18.29 -25.36
C ALA A 233 -5.92 -18.73 -24.00
N ARG A 234 -5.68 -20.01 -23.66
CA ARG A 234 -6.01 -20.58 -22.36
C ARG A 234 -4.76 -21.16 -21.73
N TYR A 235 -4.53 -20.87 -20.44
CA TYR A 235 -3.40 -21.46 -19.71
C TYR A 235 -3.68 -22.92 -19.37
N ALA A 236 -2.94 -23.82 -19.99
CA ALA A 236 -3.05 -25.28 -19.85
C ALA A 236 -1.66 -25.91 -19.95
N PRO A 237 -0.77 -25.68 -18.98
CA PRO A 237 0.60 -26.18 -19.04
C PRO A 237 0.62 -27.70 -18.95
N LEU A 238 1.45 -28.33 -19.80
CA LEU A 238 1.63 -29.79 -19.85
C LEU A 238 2.23 -30.37 -18.56
N ARG A 239 2.96 -29.56 -17.80
CA ARG A 239 3.58 -29.91 -16.52
C ARG A 239 3.25 -28.85 -15.47
N PRO A 240 3.11 -29.25 -14.18
CA PRO A 240 2.93 -28.26 -13.12
C PRO A 240 4.03 -27.20 -13.16
N PRO A 241 3.68 -25.91 -13.11
CA PRO A 241 4.67 -24.85 -13.12
C PRO A 241 5.52 -24.91 -11.85
N ARG A 242 6.81 -24.62 -11.97
CA ARG A 242 7.74 -24.57 -10.80
C ARG A 242 7.30 -23.54 -9.76
N HIS A 243 6.71 -22.44 -10.23
CA HIS A 243 6.11 -21.38 -9.41
C HIS A 243 4.69 -21.18 -9.91
N ALA A 244 3.74 -21.49 -9.07
CA ALA A 244 2.33 -21.18 -9.28
C ALA A 244 1.90 -20.13 -8.26
N PRO A 245 0.89 -19.30 -8.57
CA PRO A 245 0.34 -18.40 -7.57
C PRO A 245 -0.22 -19.20 -6.39
N PRO A 246 -0.13 -18.69 -5.17
CA PRO A 246 -0.67 -19.37 -4.01
C PRO A 246 -2.16 -19.64 -4.19
N ARG A 247 -2.63 -20.76 -3.65
CA ARG A 247 -4.06 -21.07 -3.63
C ARG A 247 -4.77 -20.01 -2.79
N SER A 248 -5.92 -19.54 -3.25
CA SER A 248 -6.75 -18.65 -2.44
C SER A 248 -7.17 -19.38 -1.16
N PRO A 249 -7.01 -18.75 0.01
CA PRO A 249 -7.50 -19.32 1.26
C PRO A 249 -9.00 -19.61 1.15
N GLN A 250 -9.41 -20.75 1.69
CA GLN A 250 -10.82 -21.11 1.81
C GLN A 250 -11.20 -21.01 3.29
N TRP A 251 -12.24 -20.29 3.59
CA TRP A 251 -12.74 -20.10 4.94
C TRP A 251 -14.21 -20.56 5.00
N ASP A 252 -14.53 -21.42 5.94
CA ASP A 252 -15.89 -21.93 6.14
C ASP A 252 -16.83 -20.80 6.59
N GLU A 253 -16.28 -19.85 7.36
CA GLU A 253 -16.97 -18.63 7.76
C GLU A 253 -16.04 -17.41 7.65
N ARG A 254 -16.64 -16.23 7.45
CA ARG A 254 -15.91 -14.96 7.43
C ARG A 254 -15.97 -14.30 8.79
N ARG A 255 -15.26 -14.88 9.75
CA ARG A 255 -15.06 -14.35 11.09
C ARG A 255 -13.57 -14.22 11.37
N ALA A 256 -13.17 -13.12 12.00
CA ALA A 256 -11.78 -12.91 12.38
C ALA A 256 -11.70 -12.34 13.81
N ILE A 257 -10.68 -12.76 14.54
CA ILE A 257 -10.26 -12.12 15.79
C ILE A 257 -9.16 -11.12 15.45
N VAL A 258 -9.27 -9.90 15.97
CA VAL A 258 -8.19 -8.91 15.95
C VAL A 258 -7.79 -8.64 17.40
N VAL A 259 -6.52 -8.82 17.72
CA VAL A 259 -5.98 -8.60 19.07
C VAL A 259 -5.26 -7.27 19.10
N GLY A 260 -5.79 -6.31 19.89
CA GLY A 260 -5.29 -4.95 20.02
C GLY A 260 -6.10 -3.92 19.21
N ALA A 261 -6.66 -2.92 19.92
CA ALA A 261 -7.48 -1.85 19.36
C ALA A 261 -6.68 -0.53 19.17
N GLY A 262 -5.39 -0.62 18.89
CA GLY A 262 -4.58 0.51 18.43
C GLY A 262 -4.81 0.78 16.93
N LEU A 263 -4.04 1.72 16.37
CA LEU A 263 -4.14 2.13 14.96
C LEU A 263 -3.99 0.95 13.97
N ALA A 264 -3.09 0.01 14.25
CA ALA A 264 -2.89 -1.17 13.41
C ALA A 264 -4.13 -2.07 13.40
N GLY A 265 -4.67 -2.39 14.58
CA GLY A 265 -5.85 -3.24 14.71
C GLY A 265 -7.10 -2.59 14.14
N ALA A 266 -7.33 -1.31 14.42
CA ALA A 266 -8.47 -0.56 13.88
C ALA A 266 -8.47 -0.52 12.35
N ALA A 267 -7.29 -0.31 11.72
CA ALA A 267 -7.16 -0.35 10.27
C ALA A 267 -7.45 -1.76 9.70
N VAL A 268 -6.97 -2.82 10.37
CA VAL A 268 -7.27 -4.22 9.97
C VAL A 268 -8.76 -4.51 10.10
N VAL A 269 -9.39 -4.09 11.20
CA VAL A 269 -10.85 -4.23 11.42
C VAL A 269 -11.62 -3.59 10.26
N GLU A 270 -11.32 -2.36 9.92
CA GLU A 270 -11.98 -1.63 8.84
C GLU A 270 -11.80 -2.35 7.49
N ARG A 271 -10.58 -2.76 7.12
CA ARG A 271 -10.32 -3.43 5.84
C ARG A 271 -10.96 -4.82 5.72
N LEU A 272 -11.02 -5.60 6.81
CA LEU A 272 -11.72 -6.88 6.83
C LEU A 272 -13.25 -6.70 6.80
N ALA A 273 -13.78 -5.75 7.58
CA ALA A 273 -15.21 -5.43 7.57
C ALA A 273 -15.68 -4.98 6.20
N ALA A 274 -14.91 -4.12 5.49
CA ALA A 274 -15.18 -3.73 4.11
C ALA A 274 -15.22 -4.92 3.13
N ARG A 275 -14.70 -6.09 3.53
CA ARG A 275 -14.76 -7.35 2.78
C ARG A 275 -15.85 -8.31 3.29
N GLY A 276 -16.70 -7.84 4.19
CA GLY A 276 -17.84 -8.61 4.74
C GLY A 276 -17.43 -9.63 5.81
N TRP A 277 -16.33 -9.37 6.53
CA TRP A 277 -15.94 -10.17 7.69
C TRP A 277 -16.63 -9.66 8.96
N ALA A 278 -17.09 -10.59 9.80
CA ALA A 278 -17.47 -10.30 11.18
C ALA A 278 -16.21 -10.32 12.05
N ILE A 279 -16.05 -9.32 12.93
CA ILE A 279 -14.81 -9.10 13.66
C ILE A 279 -15.05 -9.16 15.17
N GLU A 280 -14.25 -9.96 15.86
CA GLU A 280 -14.10 -9.99 17.32
C GLU A 280 -12.85 -9.19 17.67
N LEU A 281 -12.99 -7.92 18.07
CA LEU A 281 -11.87 -7.06 18.45
C LEU A 281 -11.63 -7.14 19.96
N ILE A 282 -10.46 -7.62 20.37
CA ILE A 282 -10.10 -7.82 21.77
C ILE A 282 -9.05 -6.77 22.18
N GLU A 283 -9.32 -6.03 23.25
CA GLU A 283 -8.41 -4.99 23.77
C GLU A 283 -8.27 -5.13 25.30
N ARG A 284 -7.02 -5.07 25.79
CA ARG A 284 -6.71 -5.19 27.22
C ARG A 284 -7.17 -3.97 28.05
N HIS A 285 -7.20 -2.80 27.42
CA HIS A 285 -7.64 -1.56 28.03
C HIS A 285 -9.16 -1.37 27.92
N PRO A 286 -9.77 -0.51 28.75
CA PRO A 286 -11.21 -0.24 28.70
C PRO A 286 -11.64 0.52 27.43
N ARG A 287 -10.71 1.14 26.70
CA ARG A 287 -10.97 1.91 25.48
C ARG A 287 -9.92 1.63 24.41
N PRO A 288 -10.22 1.85 23.13
CA PRO A 288 -9.22 1.80 22.05
C PRO A 288 -8.14 2.88 22.19
N ALA A 289 -7.01 2.69 21.54
CA ALA A 289 -5.93 3.68 21.39
C ALA A 289 -5.33 4.19 22.72
N MET A 290 -5.21 3.37 23.75
CA MET A 290 -4.64 3.77 25.04
C MET A 290 -3.12 3.59 25.16
N GLU A 291 -2.46 3.03 24.14
CA GLU A 291 -1.00 2.86 24.09
C GLU A 291 -0.35 3.87 23.12
N ALA A 292 0.62 3.44 22.31
CA ALA A 292 1.29 4.32 21.33
C ALA A 292 0.36 5.05 20.37
N SER A 293 -0.86 4.56 20.14
CA SER A 293 -1.90 5.22 19.35
C SER A 293 -2.67 6.29 20.12
N GLY A 294 -2.45 6.43 21.42
CA GLY A 294 -3.06 7.44 22.29
C GLY A 294 -2.36 8.80 22.27
N MET A 295 -1.31 8.95 21.45
CA MET A 295 -0.61 10.22 21.32
C MET A 295 -1.53 11.32 20.78
N PRO A 296 -1.41 12.58 21.28
CA PRO A 296 -2.31 13.69 20.94
C PRO A 296 -2.38 13.99 19.45
N ALA A 297 -1.24 13.93 18.75
CA ALA A 297 -1.14 13.96 17.30
C ALA A 297 0.15 13.30 16.82
N GLY A 298 0.17 12.90 15.56
CA GLY A 298 1.35 12.39 14.88
C GLY A 298 1.53 13.03 13.52
N SER A 299 2.77 13.24 13.10
CA SER A 299 3.10 13.69 11.76
C SER A 299 3.20 12.51 10.80
N PHE A 300 2.89 12.74 9.54
CA PHE A 300 3.04 11.75 8.48
C PHE A 300 3.73 12.35 7.25
N HIS A 301 4.78 11.71 6.83
CA HIS A 301 5.53 11.97 5.61
C HIS A 301 6.38 10.73 5.25
N PRO A 302 6.77 10.53 3.97
CA PRO A 302 7.60 9.40 3.57
C PRO A 302 9.07 9.62 3.90
N GLN A 303 9.87 8.56 3.77
CA GLN A 303 11.32 8.66 3.72
C GLN A 303 11.79 8.78 2.28
N VAL A 304 12.87 9.51 2.06
CA VAL A 304 13.47 9.71 0.74
C VAL A 304 14.94 9.36 0.80
N SER A 305 15.41 8.55 -0.13
CA SER A 305 16.81 8.21 -0.29
C SER A 305 17.23 8.33 -1.76
N ARG A 306 18.53 8.54 -1.99
CA ARG A 306 19.08 8.70 -3.34
C ARG A 306 18.92 7.45 -4.21
N ASP A 307 18.96 6.27 -3.61
CA ASP A 307 18.87 4.96 -4.26
C ASP A 307 17.45 4.37 -4.27
N ASP A 308 16.44 5.16 -3.88
CA ASP A 308 15.04 4.73 -3.71
C ASP A 308 14.90 3.35 -3.06
N ASN A 309 15.63 3.14 -1.95
CA ASN A 309 15.70 1.85 -1.28
C ASN A 309 14.34 1.35 -0.79
N ILE A 310 14.32 0.12 -0.28
CA ILE A 310 13.11 -0.55 0.21
C ILE A 310 12.33 0.33 1.21
N LEU A 311 12.99 1.01 2.15
CA LEU A 311 12.32 1.86 3.11
C LEU A 311 11.66 3.08 2.44
N SER A 312 12.33 3.71 1.47
CA SER A 312 11.78 4.85 0.72
C SER A 312 10.56 4.43 -0.10
N ARG A 313 10.64 3.32 -0.83
CA ARG A 313 9.53 2.76 -1.62
C ARG A 313 8.34 2.35 -0.74
N LEU A 314 8.59 1.64 0.36
CA LEU A 314 7.54 1.23 1.30
C LEU A 314 6.86 2.44 1.95
N THR A 315 7.64 3.43 2.43
CA THR A 315 7.03 4.61 3.07
C THR A 315 6.28 5.48 2.07
N ARG A 316 6.74 5.56 0.81
CA ARG A 316 5.99 6.21 -0.28
C ARG A 316 4.64 5.52 -0.51
N ALA A 317 4.65 4.20 -0.71
CA ALA A 317 3.43 3.44 -0.92
C ALA A 317 2.45 3.57 0.26
N GLY A 318 2.95 3.43 1.50
CA GLY A 318 2.14 3.57 2.71
C GLY A 318 1.59 4.97 2.91
N PHE A 319 2.38 6.00 2.64
CA PHE A 319 1.99 7.40 2.74
C PHE A 319 0.86 7.76 1.75
N LEU A 320 1.03 7.41 0.48
CA LEU A 320 0.02 7.68 -0.54
C LEU A 320 -1.28 6.93 -0.27
N TYR A 321 -1.18 5.63 0.04
CA TYR A 321 -2.35 4.82 0.37
C TYR A 321 -3.09 5.30 1.63
N ALA A 322 -2.37 5.75 2.66
CA ALA A 322 -2.98 6.26 3.89
C ALA A 322 -3.82 7.52 3.63
N ILE A 323 -3.31 8.47 2.84
CA ILE A 323 -4.03 9.69 2.47
C ILE A 323 -5.34 9.35 1.74
N ASP A 324 -5.29 8.45 0.77
CA ASP A 324 -6.47 8.06 0.00
C ASP A 324 -7.49 7.30 0.87
N ALA A 325 -7.02 6.44 1.78
CA ALA A 325 -7.88 5.75 2.75
C ALA A 325 -8.56 6.72 3.72
N TRP A 326 -7.85 7.74 4.20
CA TRP A 326 -8.41 8.76 5.10
C TRP A 326 -9.43 9.65 4.39
N ARG A 327 -9.16 10.07 3.16
CA ARG A 327 -10.14 10.79 2.33
C ARG A 327 -11.41 9.96 2.07
N ALA A 328 -11.23 8.65 1.87
CA ALA A 328 -12.37 7.75 1.70
C ALA A 328 -13.22 7.64 2.98
N LEU A 329 -12.61 7.65 4.18
CA LEU A 329 -13.32 7.72 5.46
C LEU A 329 -14.14 9.00 5.57
N GLU A 330 -13.56 10.17 5.25
CA GLU A 330 -14.26 11.46 5.27
C GLU A 330 -15.42 11.50 4.27
N THR A 331 -15.19 11.01 3.04
CA THR A 331 -16.24 10.89 2.02
C THR A 331 -17.36 9.96 2.48
N GLY A 332 -17.02 8.93 3.27
CA GLY A 332 -17.97 8.05 3.95
C GLY A 332 -18.64 8.65 5.20
N GLY A 333 -18.44 9.96 5.47
CA GLY A 333 -19.07 10.68 6.58
C GLY A 333 -18.38 10.55 7.93
N ARG A 334 -17.20 9.90 8.02
CA ARG A 334 -16.42 9.79 9.25
C ARG A 334 -15.52 11.00 9.41
N ARG A 335 -15.54 11.62 10.57
CA ARG A 335 -14.74 12.81 10.85
C ARG A 335 -13.67 12.52 11.89
N PHE A 336 -12.47 13.03 11.65
CA PHE A 336 -11.35 13.03 12.57
C PHE A 336 -10.43 14.20 12.23
N ALA A 337 -9.69 14.73 13.19
CA ALA A 337 -8.83 15.88 12.96
C ALA A 337 -7.53 15.45 12.28
N TRP A 338 -7.32 15.93 11.09
CA TRP A 338 -6.09 15.82 10.33
C TRP A 338 -5.94 16.96 9.34
N ALA A 339 -4.72 17.21 8.89
CA ALA A 339 -4.47 18.22 7.87
C ALA A 339 -3.27 17.84 7.00
N GLN A 340 -3.41 18.04 5.70
CA GLN A 340 -2.29 18.09 4.74
C GLN A 340 -1.70 19.51 4.75
N SER A 341 -1.15 19.92 5.91
CA SER A 341 -0.54 21.23 6.11
C SER A 341 0.84 21.38 5.49
N GLY A 342 1.37 20.28 4.95
CA GLY A 342 2.75 20.14 4.54
C GLY A 342 3.67 19.77 5.71
N VAL A 343 4.81 19.15 5.36
CA VAL A 343 5.90 18.86 6.29
C VAL A 343 7.19 19.41 5.72
N LEU A 344 7.88 20.26 6.48
CA LEU A 344 9.25 20.67 6.18
C LEU A 344 10.22 19.90 7.08
N GLN A 345 10.95 18.96 6.50
CA GLN A 345 12.02 18.24 7.19
C GLN A 345 13.32 19.03 7.05
N ILE A 346 13.69 19.74 8.13
CA ILE A 346 14.87 20.60 8.19
C ILE A 346 16.12 19.72 8.38
N ALA A 347 17.16 19.96 7.59
CA ALA A 347 18.43 19.28 7.74
C ALA A 347 19.14 19.72 9.05
N ARG A 348 19.78 18.79 9.74
CA ARG A 348 20.52 19.06 10.99
C ARG A 348 21.82 19.81 10.75
N ASP A 349 22.44 19.57 9.60
CA ASP A 349 23.72 20.16 9.17
C ASP A 349 23.82 20.23 7.64
N GLY A 350 24.87 20.89 7.14
CA GLY A 350 25.10 21.04 5.70
C GLY A 350 25.40 19.72 4.97
N ARG A 351 25.88 18.68 5.67
CA ARG A 351 26.08 17.34 5.09
C ARG A 351 24.73 16.67 4.83
N GLU A 352 23.83 16.75 5.80
CA GLU A 352 22.45 16.22 5.63
C GLU A 352 21.70 17.01 4.57
N GLU A 353 21.82 18.34 4.56
CA GLU A 353 21.24 19.20 3.54
C GLU A 353 21.64 18.78 2.12
N LYS A 354 22.94 18.56 1.90
CA LYS A 354 23.45 18.08 0.62
C LYS A 354 22.86 16.72 0.26
N ARG A 355 22.78 15.76 1.20
CA ARG A 355 22.17 14.44 0.95
C ARG A 355 20.70 14.55 0.56
N MET A 356 19.96 15.44 1.21
CA MET A 356 18.55 15.70 0.90
C MET A 356 18.40 16.26 -0.52
N ALA A 357 19.18 17.27 -0.90
CA ALA A 357 19.19 17.83 -2.24
C ALA A 357 19.55 16.78 -3.32
N ASP A 358 20.56 15.96 -3.06
CA ASP A 358 20.98 14.89 -3.97
C ASP A 358 19.90 13.81 -4.14
N SER A 359 19.16 13.49 -3.08
CA SER A 359 18.06 12.52 -3.13
C SER A 359 16.90 13.00 -3.99
N VAL A 360 16.47 14.26 -3.82
CA VAL A 360 15.39 14.83 -4.65
C VAL A 360 15.80 14.91 -6.13
N ARG A 361 17.05 15.27 -6.39
CA ARG A 361 17.58 15.29 -7.76
C ARG A 361 17.60 13.91 -8.39
N ALA A 362 17.98 12.87 -7.63
CA ALA A 362 17.99 11.49 -8.10
C ALA A 362 16.58 10.99 -8.44
N LEU A 363 15.55 11.43 -7.68
CA LEU A 363 14.14 11.13 -7.96
C LEU A 363 13.55 11.97 -9.11
N GLY A 364 14.36 12.78 -9.81
CA GLY A 364 13.93 13.57 -10.95
C GLY A 364 12.98 14.71 -10.60
N ASN A 365 13.07 15.28 -9.38
CA ASN A 365 12.22 16.37 -8.88
C ASN A 365 10.72 16.02 -9.00
N ALA A 366 10.30 14.98 -8.32
CA ALA A 366 8.91 14.47 -8.32
C ALA A 366 7.94 15.51 -7.73
N ALA A 367 7.48 16.44 -8.56
CA ALA A 367 6.60 17.54 -8.17
C ALA A 367 5.33 17.03 -7.46
N GLY A 368 4.92 17.71 -6.39
CA GLY A 368 3.77 17.32 -5.57
C GLY A 368 4.06 16.21 -4.56
N TYR A 369 5.20 15.51 -4.67
CA TYR A 369 5.63 14.49 -3.72
C TYR A 369 6.67 15.02 -2.74
N VAL A 370 7.81 15.49 -3.25
CA VAL A 370 8.88 16.05 -2.45
C VAL A 370 9.68 17.08 -3.25
N ASP A 371 9.98 18.21 -2.61
CA ASP A 371 10.86 19.24 -3.13
C ASP A 371 12.02 19.47 -2.18
N TYR A 372 13.19 19.83 -2.70
CA TYR A 372 14.27 20.38 -1.91
C TYR A 372 14.13 21.90 -1.82
N LEU A 373 14.09 22.44 -0.60
CA LEU A 373 14.10 23.87 -0.34
C LEU A 373 15.46 24.27 0.23
N PRO A 374 16.21 25.14 -0.45
CA PRO A 374 17.41 25.74 0.14
C PRO A 374 17.04 26.63 1.31
N ARG A 375 18.01 26.99 2.17
CA ARG A 375 17.79 27.80 3.39
C ARG A 375 16.86 29.00 3.18
N ALA A 376 17.08 29.80 2.14
CA ALA A 376 16.21 30.95 1.80
C ALA A 376 14.77 30.53 1.43
N GLY A 377 14.62 29.39 0.74
CA GLY A 377 13.31 28.81 0.40
C GLY A 377 12.57 28.29 1.63
N ALA A 378 13.27 27.60 2.54
CA ALA A 378 12.73 27.15 3.81
C ALA A 378 12.26 28.33 4.66
N GLY A 379 13.07 29.41 4.75
CA GLY A 379 12.71 30.63 5.46
C GLY A 379 11.46 31.31 4.87
N ARG A 380 11.37 31.46 3.56
CA ARG A 380 10.15 32.04 2.91
C ARG A 380 8.92 31.17 3.16
N ARG A 381 9.07 29.83 3.16
CA ARG A 381 7.94 28.91 3.34
C ARG A 381 7.40 28.93 4.76
N THR A 382 8.27 29.04 5.75
CA THR A 382 7.91 29.02 7.17
C THR A 382 7.63 30.42 7.76
N GLY A 383 8.06 31.48 7.10
CA GLY A 383 8.09 32.83 7.68
C GLY A 383 9.19 33.04 8.74
N LEU A 384 10.12 32.09 8.89
CA LEU A 384 11.09 32.01 9.99
C LEU A 384 12.53 32.08 9.49
N VAL A 385 13.46 32.34 10.40
CA VAL A 385 14.90 32.30 10.11
C VAL A 385 15.34 30.82 10.11
N ALA A 386 15.40 30.20 8.92
CA ALA A 386 15.92 28.85 8.79
C ALA A 386 17.45 28.82 8.95
N ARG A 387 17.99 27.81 9.64
CA ARG A 387 19.44 27.57 9.76
C ARG A 387 20.00 26.85 8.54
N THR A 388 19.23 25.93 7.99
CA THR A 388 19.57 25.07 6.84
C THR A 388 18.38 24.97 5.88
N GLY A 389 18.58 24.36 4.71
CA GLY A 389 17.51 23.90 3.85
C GLY A 389 16.91 22.57 4.34
N GLY A 390 16.04 21.97 3.52
CA GLY A 390 15.35 20.74 3.88
C GLY A 390 14.49 20.16 2.78
N LEU A 391 13.78 19.09 3.10
CA LEU A 391 12.78 18.46 2.25
C LEU A 391 11.39 19.00 2.57
N TRP A 392 10.69 19.43 1.55
CA TRP A 392 9.29 19.83 1.61
C TRP A 392 8.39 18.72 1.05
N PHE A 393 7.47 18.25 1.86
CA PHE A 393 6.46 17.27 1.50
C PHE A 393 5.08 17.97 1.46
N PRO A 394 4.61 18.42 0.30
CA PRO A 394 3.37 19.22 0.22
C PRO A 394 2.12 18.45 0.67
N ALA A 395 2.07 17.14 0.43
CA ALA A 395 0.96 16.28 0.86
C ALA A 395 1.13 15.70 2.28
N GLY A 396 2.26 15.96 2.94
CA GLY A 396 2.48 15.59 4.33
C GLY A 396 1.65 16.42 5.30
N GLY A 397 1.67 16.04 6.57
CA GLY A 397 0.91 16.78 7.57
C GLY A 397 0.83 16.06 8.92
N TRP A 398 -0.29 16.21 9.60
CA TRP A 398 -0.54 15.64 10.91
C TRP A 398 -1.94 15.04 11.02
N VAL A 399 -2.13 14.15 12.02
CA VAL A 399 -3.43 13.54 12.33
C VAL A 399 -3.53 13.24 13.83
N ARG A 400 -4.74 13.37 14.39
CA ARG A 400 -5.08 12.88 15.74
C ARG A 400 -5.37 11.38 15.67
N ALA A 401 -4.42 10.57 16.11
CA ALA A 401 -4.48 9.12 15.94
C ALA A 401 -5.66 8.47 16.69
N VAL A 402 -6.04 8.99 17.86
CA VAL A 402 -7.20 8.51 18.64
C VAL A 402 -8.50 8.67 17.85
N GLU A 403 -8.68 9.83 17.22
CA GLU A 403 -9.89 10.12 16.43
C GLU A 403 -9.91 9.28 15.13
N LEU A 404 -8.75 9.09 14.49
CA LEU A 404 -8.63 8.20 13.34
C LEU A 404 -8.98 6.75 13.71
N VAL A 405 -8.52 6.25 14.87
CA VAL A 405 -8.88 4.91 15.37
C VAL A 405 -10.40 4.81 15.56
N ALA A 406 -11.03 5.81 16.17
CA ALA A 406 -12.48 5.83 16.35
C ALA A 406 -13.23 5.81 15.00
N ALA A 407 -12.78 6.62 14.03
CA ALA A 407 -13.35 6.66 12.68
C ALA A 407 -13.22 5.32 11.92
N LEU A 408 -12.07 4.64 12.06
CA LEU A 408 -11.84 3.31 11.47
C LEU A 408 -12.77 2.25 12.08
N LEU A 409 -12.93 2.25 13.40
CA LEU A 409 -13.81 1.31 14.10
C LEU A 409 -15.29 1.57 13.78
N ASP A 410 -15.70 2.85 13.68
CA ASP A 410 -17.05 3.23 13.24
C ASP A 410 -17.33 2.77 11.80
N ALA A 411 -16.35 2.86 10.92
CA ALA A 411 -16.48 2.41 9.53
C ALA A 411 -16.69 0.90 9.39
N ALA A 412 -16.30 0.11 10.39
CA ALA A 412 -16.51 -1.34 10.39
C ALA A 412 -17.99 -1.74 10.52
N GLY A 413 -18.83 -0.86 11.07
CA GLY A 413 -20.27 -1.06 11.17
C GLY A 413 -20.69 -2.20 12.12
N PRO A 414 -21.88 -2.76 11.93
CA PRO A 414 -22.50 -3.70 12.89
C PRO A 414 -21.81 -5.08 12.96
N GLY A 415 -20.93 -5.40 12.03
CA GLY A 415 -20.16 -6.65 12.04
C GLY A 415 -19.02 -6.67 13.08
N LEU A 416 -18.76 -5.55 13.76
CA LEU A 416 -17.74 -5.43 14.78
C LEU A 416 -18.31 -5.72 16.18
N ARG A 417 -17.72 -6.71 16.86
CA ARG A 417 -17.94 -6.97 18.28
C ARG A 417 -16.68 -6.60 19.06
N PHE A 418 -16.79 -5.64 19.96
CA PHE A 418 -15.68 -5.14 20.77
C PHE A 418 -15.66 -5.78 22.17
N HIS A 419 -14.49 -6.27 22.61
CA HIS A 419 -14.24 -6.88 23.90
C HIS A 419 -13.20 -6.04 24.69
N PRO A 420 -13.62 -4.93 25.33
CA PRO A 420 -12.73 -4.10 26.14
C PRO A 420 -12.35 -4.78 27.46
N GLY A 421 -11.18 -4.43 28.01
CA GLY A 421 -10.70 -4.94 29.29
C GLY A 421 -10.39 -6.45 29.27
N ARG A 422 -10.13 -7.02 28.09
CA ARG A 422 -9.83 -8.45 27.92
C ARG A 422 -8.41 -8.66 27.38
N THR A 423 -7.58 -9.33 28.16
CA THR A 423 -6.22 -9.71 27.75
C THR A 423 -6.22 -11.10 27.17
N VAL A 424 -5.71 -11.26 25.95
CA VAL A 424 -5.42 -12.57 25.36
C VAL A 424 -4.13 -13.11 25.96
N ASN A 425 -4.22 -14.19 26.71
CA ASN A 425 -3.08 -14.82 27.37
C ASN A 425 -2.47 -15.94 26.53
N ALA A 426 -3.28 -16.68 25.81
CA ALA A 426 -2.86 -17.77 24.94
C ALA A 426 -3.72 -17.83 23.67
N LEU A 427 -3.15 -18.38 22.62
CA LEU A 427 -3.85 -18.81 21.43
C LEU A 427 -3.73 -20.31 21.31
N ASP A 428 -4.85 -20.98 21.09
CA ASP A 428 -4.96 -22.40 20.82
C ASP A 428 -5.67 -22.64 19.49
N HIS A 429 -5.40 -23.75 18.82
CA HIS A 429 -6.00 -24.10 17.53
C HIS A 429 -6.61 -25.49 17.58
N ASP A 430 -7.92 -25.59 17.43
CA ASP A 430 -8.66 -26.84 17.56
C ASP A 430 -8.74 -27.70 16.27
N GLY A 431 -7.99 -27.29 15.24
CA GLY A 431 -8.02 -27.90 13.91
C GLY A 431 -8.74 -27.02 12.88
N ASN A 432 -9.79 -26.30 13.26
CA ASN A 432 -10.60 -25.43 12.38
C ASN A 432 -10.50 -23.94 12.77
N HIS A 433 -10.48 -23.67 14.09
CA HIS A 433 -10.53 -22.32 14.63
C HIS A 433 -9.38 -22.04 15.59
N TRP A 434 -8.92 -20.82 15.55
CA TRP A 434 -8.12 -20.22 16.59
C TRP A 434 -9.01 -19.80 17.77
N ARG A 435 -8.57 -20.09 18.97
CA ARG A 435 -9.25 -19.78 20.24
C ARG A 435 -8.41 -18.80 21.03
N ALA A 436 -8.92 -17.59 21.26
CA ALA A 436 -8.30 -16.61 22.13
C ALA A 436 -8.72 -16.86 23.58
N LEU A 437 -7.76 -17.15 24.46
CA LEU A 437 -7.98 -17.53 25.84
C LEU A 437 -7.52 -16.45 26.82
N ALA A 438 -8.30 -16.23 27.87
CA ALA A 438 -7.95 -15.39 29.01
C ALA A 438 -6.96 -16.11 29.96
N ALA A 439 -6.48 -15.41 30.99
CA ALA A 439 -5.53 -15.96 31.98
C ALA A 439 -6.07 -17.16 32.78
N ASP A 440 -7.37 -17.18 33.00
CA ASP A 440 -8.08 -18.27 33.68
C ASP A 440 -8.45 -19.43 32.72
N GLY A 441 -7.96 -19.43 31.50
CA GLY A 441 -8.24 -20.41 30.45
C GLY A 441 -9.60 -20.27 29.78
N LYS A 442 -10.43 -19.31 30.18
CA LYS A 442 -11.74 -19.10 29.55
C LYS A 442 -11.62 -18.56 28.13
N LEU A 443 -12.49 -19.06 27.28
CA LEU A 443 -12.61 -18.60 25.90
C LEU A 443 -13.14 -17.15 25.86
N ILE A 444 -12.41 -16.28 25.14
CA ILE A 444 -12.87 -14.92 24.82
C ILE A 444 -13.58 -14.91 23.48
N ALA A 445 -12.95 -15.48 22.46
CA ALA A 445 -13.50 -15.59 21.11
C ALA A 445 -12.84 -16.75 20.34
N ALA A 446 -13.55 -17.25 19.31
CA ALA A 446 -13.02 -18.22 18.36
C ALA A 446 -13.34 -17.82 16.92
N ALA A 447 -12.38 -17.98 16.00
CA ALA A 447 -12.54 -17.68 14.58
C ALA A 447 -11.49 -18.41 13.73
N PRO A 448 -11.72 -18.66 12.43
CA PRO A 448 -10.73 -19.26 11.55
C PRO A 448 -9.52 -18.34 11.29
N VAL A 449 -9.68 -17.04 11.51
CA VAL A 449 -8.62 -16.04 11.26
C VAL A 449 -8.33 -15.25 12.53
N VAL A 450 -7.04 -15.05 12.83
CA VAL A 450 -6.54 -14.17 13.90
C VAL A 450 -5.52 -13.20 13.33
N VAL A 451 -5.62 -11.92 13.69
CA VAL A 451 -4.62 -10.92 13.40
C VAL A 451 -4.08 -10.33 14.69
N LEU A 452 -2.79 -10.52 14.92
CA LEU A 452 -2.08 -9.94 16.05
C LEU A 452 -1.68 -8.50 15.72
N ALA A 453 -2.31 -7.53 16.38
CA ALA A 453 -2.03 -6.10 16.27
C ALA A 453 -1.68 -5.48 17.64
N ASN A 454 -1.29 -6.32 18.60
CA ASN A 454 -1.05 -6.01 20.00
C ASN A 454 0.42 -5.69 20.33
N SER A 455 1.15 -5.12 19.36
CA SER A 455 2.49 -4.58 19.57
C SER A 455 3.49 -5.63 20.08
N HIS A 456 4.18 -5.36 21.20
CA HIS A 456 5.20 -6.25 21.78
C HIS A 456 4.62 -7.60 22.22
N ASP A 457 3.39 -7.64 22.67
CA ASP A 457 2.77 -8.87 23.16
C ASP A 457 2.49 -9.90 22.05
N ALA A 458 2.55 -9.51 20.81
CA ALA A 458 2.35 -10.39 19.67
C ALA A 458 3.33 -11.59 19.68
N ILE A 459 4.61 -11.34 20.03
CA ILE A 459 5.64 -12.39 20.06
C ILE A 459 5.49 -13.33 21.28
N ARG A 460 4.80 -12.91 22.32
CA ARG A 460 4.46 -13.75 23.47
C ARG A 460 3.41 -14.79 23.09
N LEU A 461 2.44 -14.40 22.27
CA LEU A 461 1.39 -15.30 21.81
C LEU A 461 1.89 -16.29 20.76
N VAL A 462 2.75 -15.83 19.85
CA VAL A 462 3.32 -16.67 18.79
C VAL A 462 4.77 -16.28 18.51
N PRO A 463 5.71 -17.23 18.56
CA PRO A 463 7.10 -16.97 18.25
C PRO A 463 7.29 -16.57 16.78
N HIS A 464 7.90 -15.40 16.55
CA HIS A 464 8.22 -14.91 15.20
C HIS A 464 9.72 -15.01 14.88
N GLY A 465 10.52 -15.56 15.80
CA GLY A 465 11.98 -15.69 15.63
C GLY A 465 12.71 -14.34 15.56
N VAL A 466 12.16 -13.29 16.17
CA VAL A 466 12.71 -11.94 16.23
C VAL A 466 12.50 -11.34 17.61
N GLU A 467 13.49 -10.60 18.08
CA GLU A 467 13.39 -9.79 19.28
C GLU A 467 12.82 -8.41 18.93
N LEU A 468 11.88 -7.91 19.72
CA LEU A 468 11.29 -6.58 19.59
C LEU A 468 11.81 -5.70 20.72
N LYS A 469 12.24 -4.48 20.36
CA LYS A 469 12.65 -3.47 21.33
C LYS A 469 11.50 -2.54 21.67
N ARG A 470 11.30 -2.33 22.96
CA ARG A 470 10.40 -1.31 23.49
C ARG A 470 11.18 -0.01 23.61
N VAL A 471 10.70 1.06 22.97
CA VAL A 471 11.38 2.35 22.96
C VAL A 471 10.41 3.41 23.44
N ARG A 472 10.72 3.98 24.62
CA ARG A 472 9.95 5.06 25.22
C ARG A 472 10.06 6.35 24.39
N GLY A 473 8.99 7.10 24.28
CA GLY A 473 8.96 8.41 23.65
C GLY A 473 8.01 9.35 24.37
N GLN A 474 8.53 10.46 24.86
CA GLN A 474 7.73 11.50 25.48
C GLN A 474 7.47 12.62 24.49
N LEU A 475 6.22 13.05 24.40
CA LEU A 475 5.77 14.29 23.76
C LEU A 475 5.54 15.37 24.82
N THR A 476 5.72 16.61 24.40
CA THR A 476 5.43 17.81 25.20
C THR A 476 4.31 18.58 24.52
N CYS A 477 3.24 18.87 25.26
CA CYS A 477 2.14 19.71 24.82
C CYS A 477 2.44 21.15 25.25
N LEU A 478 2.53 22.06 24.30
CA LEU A 478 2.72 23.47 24.56
C LEU A 478 1.36 24.15 24.75
N PRO A 479 1.19 25.00 25.77
CA PRO A 479 -0.06 25.74 25.97
C PRO A 479 -0.39 26.61 24.75
N PRO A 480 -1.67 26.83 24.44
CA PRO A 480 -2.10 27.77 23.42
C PRO A 480 -1.49 29.17 23.63
N GLY A 481 -1.00 29.77 22.54
CA GLY A 481 -0.39 31.11 22.58
C GLY A 481 1.03 31.17 23.18
N SER A 482 1.60 30.06 23.63
CA SER A 482 2.96 30.02 24.17
C SER A 482 4.05 30.18 23.09
N ILE A 483 3.75 29.77 21.87
CA ILE A 483 4.53 30.01 20.66
C ILE A 483 3.59 30.35 19.50
N GLU A 484 4.11 30.97 18.45
CA GLU A 484 3.43 31.10 17.16
C GLU A 484 3.92 29.97 16.23
N PRO A 485 3.19 28.84 16.17
CA PRO A 485 3.63 27.72 15.34
C PRO A 485 3.45 28.06 13.85
N PRO A 486 4.38 27.64 12.98
CA PRO A 486 4.16 27.75 11.54
C PRO A 486 2.93 26.92 11.14
N GLY A 487 2.21 27.34 10.09
CA GLY A 487 1.00 26.66 9.60
C GLY A 487 1.25 25.26 9.01
N MET A 488 2.42 24.65 9.28
CA MET A 488 2.87 23.37 8.79
C MET A 488 3.62 22.57 9.86
N VAL A 489 3.84 21.29 9.62
CA VAL A 489 4.70 20.47 10.49
C VAL A 489 6.17 20.76 10.19
N LEU A 490 6.96 21.00 11.24
CA LEU A 490 8.43 20.97 11.15
C LEU A 490 8.93 19.62 11.67
N ALA A 491 9.87 19.01 10.95
CA ALA A 491 10.54 17.76 11.30
C ALA A 491 12.07 17.94 11.18
N GLY A 492 12.86 17.10 11.85
CA GLY A 492 14.32 17.17 11.83
C GLY A 492 14.93 16.53 13.06
N ALA A 493 15.53 17.33 13.96
CA ALA A 493 16.02 16.85 15.25
C ALA A 493 14.90 16.32 16.17
N GLY A 494 13.68 16.75 15.93
CA GLY A 494 12.43 16.32 16.51
C GLY A 494 11.30 16.62 15.54
N HIS A 495 10.11 16.93 16.07
CA HIS A 495 9.01 17.49 15.30
C HIS A 495 8.24 18.54 16.10
N LEU A 496 7.70 19.51 15.40
CA LEU A 496 6.72 20.48 15.89
C LEU A 496 5.46 20.30 15.06
N ILE A 497 4.36 19.93 15.71
CA ILE A 497 3.05 19.75 15.09
C ILE A 497 2.14 20.89 15.55
N PRO A 498 1.63 21.76 14.65
CA PRO A 498 0.60 22.71 14.99
C PRO A 498 -0.71 21.95 15.19
N ALA A 499 -1.35 22.10 16.37
CA ALA A 499 -2.64 21.47 16.61
C ALA A 499 -3.79 22.40 16.23
N ALA A 500 -4.95 21.81 15.90
CA ALA A 500 -6.12 22.55 15.42
C ALA A 500 -6.74 23.51 16.46
N ASP A 501 -6.44 23.31 17.74
CA ASP A 501 -6.96 24.08 18.89
C ASP A 501 -6.00 25.20 19.38
N GLY A 502 -4.99 25.53 18.57
CA GLY A 502 -3.97 26.53 18.92
C GLY A 502 -2.89 26.04 19.88
N ALA A 503 -2.97 24.78 20.35
CA ALA A 503 -1.86 24.11 21.02
C ALA A 503 -0.80 23.66 20.00
N ALA A 504 0.40 23.40 20.47
CA ALA A 504 1.44 22.78 19.65
C ALA A 504 2.03 21.58 20.38
N ILE A 505 2.47 20.59 19.60
CA ILE A 505 3.06 19.35 20.14
C ILE A 505 4.50 19.26 19.68
N VAL A 506 5.40 19.08 20.63
CA VAL A 506 6.84 18.99 20.40
C VAL A 506 7.36 17.63 20.85
N GLY A 507 8.25 17.07 20.11
CA GLY A 507 8.93 15.83 20.51
C GLY A 507 9.65 15.14 19.38
N SER A 508 10.02 13.90 19.60
CA SER A 508 9.85 13.16 20.85
C SER A 508 11.21 12.67 21.33
N SER A 509 11.27 12.34 22.62
CA SER A 509 12.40 11.57 23.12
C SER A 509 12.47 10.18 22.48
N TYR A 510 13.61 9.50 22.60
CA TYR A 510 13.84 8.16 22.04
C TYR A 510 14.73 7.37 23.01
N ASP A 511 14.07 6.87 24.07
CA ASP A 511 14.77 6.32 25.24
C ASP A 511 14.67 4.79 25.18
N PHE A 512 15.83 4.13 25.12
CA PHE A 512 15.95 2.67 25.17
C PHE A 512 15.99 2.20 26.62
N GLU A 513 15.51 0.98 26.86
CA GLU A 513 15.57 0.32 28.19
C GLU A 513 14.89 1.14 29.30
N ASP A 514 13.93 1.98 28.96
CA ASP A 514 13.15 2.81 29.86
C ASP A 514 11.67 2.45 29.72
N GLU A 515 11.08 1.98 30.81
CA GLU A 515 9.69 1.49 30.86
C GLU A 515 8.76 2.41 31.69
N ASP A 516 9.25 3.55 32.17
CA ASP A 516 8.45 4.50 32.94
C ASP A 516 7.35 5.12 32.05
N PRO A 517 6.06 4.94 32.37
CA PRO A 517 4.95 5.50 31.60
C PRO A 517 4.69 6.99 31.88
N GLU A 518 5.31 7.58 32.90
CA GLU A 518 5.02 8.94 33.31
C GLU A 518 5.87 9.97 32.58
N PRO A 519 5.31 11.14 32.23
CA PRO A 519 6.09 12.25 31.72
C PRO A 519 7.09 12.79 32.75
N ARG A 520 8.29 13.14 32.29
CA ARG A 520 9.37 13.67 33.15
C ARG A 520 9.76 15.08 32.74
N VAL A 521 10.17 15.89 33.70
CA VAL A 521 10.69 17.25 33.44
C VAL A 521 11.91 17.22 32.51
N SER A 522 12.81 16.24 32.67
CA SER A 522 13.97 16.05 31.77
C SER A 522 13.57 15.75 30.33
N GLY A 523 12.46 15.01 30.13
CA GLY A 523 11.90 14.76 28.80
C GLY A 523 11.33 16.02 28.17
N HIS A 524 10.68 16.88 28.95
CA HIS A 524 10.21 18.20 28.50
C HIS A 524 11.40 19.10 28.13
N ALA A 525 12.43 19.18 28.96
CA ALA A 525 13.63 19.95 28.67
C ALA A 525 14.29 19.51 27.36
N GLY A 526 14.50 18.21 27.15
CA GLY A 526 15.06 17.70 25.90
C GLY A 526 14.15 17.95 24.68
N ASN A 527 12.84 18.02 24.85
CA ASN A 527 11.93 18.39 23.76
C ASN A 527 11.98 19.89 23.45
N LEU A 528 12.18 20.75 24.47
CA LEU A 528 12.42 22.18 24.26
C LEU A 528 13.75 22.45 23.53
N GLU A 529 14.80 21.70 23.82
CA GLU A 529 16.06 21.76 23.05
C GLU A 529 15.82 21.41 21.57
N ARG A 530 15.00 20.39 21.29
CA ARG A 530 14.61 20.03 19.91
C ARG A 530 13.80 21.13 19.25
N LEU A 531 12.89 21.74 20.01
CA LEU A 531 12.10 22.90 19.54
C LEU A 531 13.00 24.05 19.14
N GLU A 532 14.00 24.36 19.96
CA GLU A 532 14.96 25.45 19.69
C GLU A 532 15.80 25.19 18.41
N LEU A 533 16.07 23.91 18.09
CA LEU A 533 16.73 23.54 16.83
C LEU A 533 15.80 23.72 15.62
N LEU A 534 14.50 23.47 15.78
CA LEU A 534 13.51 23.59 14.70
C LEU A 534 13.03 25.05 14.53
N LEU A 535 12.86 25.75 15.64
CA LEU A 535 12.27 27.09 15.72
C LEU A 535 13.07 27.94 16.73
N PRO A 536 14.18 28.56 16.30
CA PRO A 536 15.05 29.31 17.19
C PRO A 536 14.36 30.45 17.94
N GLY A 537 14.64 30.56 19.24
CA GLY A 537 14.08 31.58 20.13
C GLY A 537 12.70 31.25 20.71
N SER A 538 12.07 30.13 20.30
CA SER A 538 10.72 29.78 20.75
C SER A 538 10.66 29.08 22.12
N ALA A 539 11.75 28.48 22.58
CA ALA A 539 11.79 27.77 23.85
C ALA A 539 12.14 28.67 25.06
N ALA A 540 12.67 29.88 24.84
CA ALA A 540 13.28 30.72 25.86
C ALA A 540 12.37 31.11 27.04
N ARG A 541 11.03 31.11 26.85
CA ARG A 541 10.03 31.50 27.87
C ARG A 541 9.26 30.32 28.46
N LEU A 542 9.64 29.08 28.08
CA LEU A 542 8.93 27.87 28.48
C LEU A 542 9.65 27.19 29.65
N ASP A 543 8.92 26.98 30.74
CA ASP A 543 9.41 26.28 31.93
C ASP A 543 9.08 24.77 31.79
N PRO A 544 10.07 23.88 31.66
CA PRO A 544 9.82 22.45 31.54
C PRO A 544 9.00 21.85 32.68
N ALA A 545 9.09 22.42 33.89
CA ALA A 545 8.38 21.92 35.08
C ALA A 545 6.85 22.18 35.02
N ARG A 546 6.42 23.08 34.15
CA ARG A 546 5.00 23.48 34.01
C ARG A 546 4.32 22.90 32.78
N LEU A 547 5.03 22.11 31.98
CA LEU A 547 4.51 21.55 30.73
C LEU A 547 3.82 20.21 30.98
N ALA A 548 2.71 20.02 30.31
CA ALA A 548 2.07 18.70 30.20
C ALA A 548 2.68 17.88 29.07
N GLY A 549 2.52 16.56 29.15
CA GLY A 549 3.01 15.65 28.11
C GLY A 549 2.38 14.28 28.18
N THR A 550 2.74 13.46 27.22
CA THR A 550 2.32 12.07 27.15
C THR A 550 3.49 11.18 26.78
N VAL A 551 3.45 9.94 27.27
CA VAL A 551 4.46 8.90 26.99
C VAL A 551 3.82 7.77 26.19
N GLY A 552 4.54 7.27 25.22
CA GLY A 552 4.14 6.08 24.48
C GLY A 552 5.34 5.21 24.14
N PHE A 553 5.09 3.92 23.96
CA PHE A 553 6.13 2.93 23.72
C PHE A 553 6.07 2.43 22.28
N ARG A 554 7.13 2.67 21.53
CA ARG A 554 7.29 2.18 20.15
C ARG A 554 7.74 0.73 20.17
N CYS A 555 7.10 -0.09 19.35
CA CYS A 555 7.51 -1.46 19.09
C CYS A 555 8.45 -1.48 17.87
N VAL A 556 9.72 -1.77 18.10
CA VAL A 556 10.77 -1.63 17.09
C VAL A 556 11.41 -2.98 16.78
N THR A 557 11.42 -3.35 15.50
CA THR A 557 12.14 -4.50 14.96
C THR A 557 13.63 -4.17 14.74
N PRO A 558 14.54 -5.15 14.66
CA PRO A 558 15.97 -4.89 14.44
C PRO A 558 16.28 -4.12 13.15
N ASP A 559 15.48 -4.30 12.08
CA ASP A 559 15.65 -3.61 10.79
C ASP A 559 14.72 -2.41 10.61
N ARG A 560 13.95 -2.05 11.65
CA ARG A 560 13.01 -0.91 11.68
C ARG A 560 11.87 -0.98 10.65
N LEU A 561 11.67 -2.15 10.00
CA LEU A 561 10.52 -2.41 9.14
C LEU A 561 9.43 -3.15 9.93
N PRO A 562 8.15 -2.93 9.64
CA PRO A 562 7.07 -3.59 10.37
C PRO A 562 7.04 -5.11 10.10
N LEU A 563 6.27 -5.83 10.90
CA LEU A 563 5.93 -7.23 10.70
C LEU A 563 4.47 -7.32 10.24
N ILE A 564 4.28 -7.53 8.94
CA ILE A 564 2.94 -7.55 8.33
C ILE A 564 2.84 -8.76 7.40
N GLY A 565 1.95 -9.71 7.73
CA GLY A 565 1.76 -10.93 6.94
C GLY A 565 1.42 -12.15 7.76
N SER A 566 1.40 -13.32 7.12
CA SER A 566 1.13 -14.60 7.78
C SER A 566 2.22 -14.98 8.78
N ALA A 567 1.83 -15.45 9.94
CA ALA A 567 2.77 -15.88 10.97
C ALA A 567 3.55 -17.13 10.52
N PRO A 568 4.88 -17.16 10.68
CA PRO A 568 5.67 -18.36 10.41
C PRO A 568 5.35 -19.48 11.41
N ASP A 569 5.43 -20.74 10.99
CA ASP A 569 5.39 -21.84 11.93
C ASP A 569 6.67 -21.88 12.81
N ALA A 570 6.69 -22.76 13.84
CA ALA A 570 7.80 -22.82 14.78
C ALA A 570 9.12 -23.25 14.12
N GLY A 571 9.08 -24.11 13.11
CA GLY A 571 10.26 -24.52 12.34
C GLY A 571 10.83 -23.37 11.52
N THR A 572 9.96 -22.64 10.83
CA THR A 572 10.32 -21.43 10.07
C THR A 572 10.84 -20.33 10.99
N ALA A 573 10.17 -20.08 12.13
CA ALA A 573 10.58 -19.06 13.09
C ALA A 573 11.99 -19.33 13.68
N ARG A 574 12.35 -20.60 13.88
CA ARG A 574 13.67 -21.01 14.38
C ARG A 574 14.77 -21.04 13.30
N ALA A 575 14.44 -20.75 12.06
CA ALA A 575 15.36 -20.77 10.91
C ALA A 575 16.00 -22.14 10.60
N ASN A 576 15.36 -23.24 10.96
CA ASN A 576 15.75 -24.59 10.58
C ASN A 576 15.08 -25.02 9.28
N ILE A 577 15.13 -24.15 8.27
CA ILE A 577 14.47 -24.34 6.98
C ILE A 577 15.50 -24.43 5.84
N ALA A 578 15.25 -25.34 4.91
CA ALA A 578 15.92 -25.35 3.62
C ALA A 578 15.26 -24.31 2.69
N VAL A 579 16.05 -23.37 2.20
CA VAL A 579 15.56 -22.31 1.29
C VAL A 579 16.06 -22.61 -0.12
N ARG A 580 15.12 -22.64 -1.08
CA ARG A 580 15.45 -22.77 -2.51
C ARG A 580 15.89 -21.42 -3.08
N SER A 581 16.79 -21.45 -4.07
CA SER A 581 17.16 -20.24 -4.81
C SER A 581 15.92 -19.60 -5.43
N GLY A 582 15.73 -18.28 -5.21
CA GLY A 582 14.58 -17.52 -5.69
C GLY A 582 13.28 -17.75 -4.92
N GLN A 583 13.30 -18.48 -3.81
CA GLN A 583 12.13 -18.66 -2.94
C GLN A 583 11.78 -17.36 -2.22
N TRP A 584 10.48 -17.07 -2.13
CA TRP A 584 9.96 -15.89 -1.46
C TRP A 584 9.58 -16.20 -0.02
N ALA A 585 9.53 -15.16 0.83
CA ALA A 585 9.14 -15.33 2.21
C ALA A 585 7.73 -15.94 2.35
N GLN A 586 6.80 -15.59 1.49
CA GLN A 586 5.43 -16.09 1.48
C GLN A 586 5.30 -17.59 1.16
N GLU A 587 6.30 -18.19 0.51
CA GLU A 587 6.31 -19.62 0.17
C GLU A 587 6.81 -20.50 1.34
N LEU A 588 7.25 -19.88 2.45
CA LEU A 588 7.69 -20.62 3.64
C LEU A 588 6.49 -21.15 4.44
N PRO A 589 6.68 -22.23 5.21
CA PRO A 589 5.61 -22.77 6.06
C PRO A 589 5.03 -21.75 7.02
N ARG A 590 3.70 -21.73 7.14
CA ARG A 590 2.92 -20.76 7.92
C ARG A 590 1.91 -21.43 8.83
N LEU A 591 1.57 -20.74 9.90
CA LEU A 591 0.39 -21.05 10.68
C LEU A 591 -0.86 -20.59 9.92
N ASN A 592 -1.70 -21.55 9.53
CA ASN A 592 -2.91 -21.23 8.76
C ASN A 592 -3.84 -20.32 9.56
N GLY A 593 -4.37 -19.28 8.93
CA GLY A 593 -5.29 -18.34 9.56
C GLY A 593 -4.69 -17.37 10.56
N LEU A 594 -3.38 -17.41 10.83
CA LEU A 594 -2.73 -16.51 11.78
C LEU A 594 -1.85 -15.48 11.08
N TYR A 595 -2.06 -14.20 11.41
CA TYR A 595 -1.39 -13.05 10.80
C TYR A 595 -0.85 -12.09 11.85
N GLY A 596 0.14 -11.30 11.48
CA GLY A 596 0.68 -10.21 12.28
C GLY A 596 0.59 -8.87 11.57
N ALA A 597 0.32 -7.80 12.34
CA ALA A 597 0.30 -6.42 11.90
C ALA A 597 0.84 -5.52 13.04
N PHE A 598 2.17 -5.59 13.29
CA PHE A 598 2.80 -4.92 14.43
C PHE A 598 4.26 -4.53 14.12
N GLY A 599 4.96 -3.96 15.11
CA GLY A 599 6.35 -3.51 14.93
C GLY A 599 6.47 -2.23 14.12
N TYR A 600 5.51 -1.33 14.20
CA TYR A 600 5.37 -0.13 13.37
C TYR A 600 6.34 1.01 13.75
N ALA A 601 7.11 0.84 14.82
CA ALA A 601 8.06 1.82 15.32
C ALA A 601 7.43 3.22 15.47
N SER A 602 8.04 4.25 14.87
CA SER A 602 7.54 5.63 14.88
C SER A 602 6.69 6.01 13.64
N ARG A 603 6.31 5.02 12.81
CA ARG A 603 5.63 5.27 11.52
C ARG A 603 4.27 4.59 11.41
N GLY A 604 3.57 4.42 12.53
CA GLY A 604 2.25 3.75 12.54
C GLY A 604 1.27 4.37 11.55
N LEU A 605 1.24 5.69 11.42
CA LEU A 605 0.38 6.41 10.48
C LEU A 605 0.67 6.08 9.01
N THR A 606 1.93 5.85 8.67
CA THR A 606 2.34 5.45 7.31
C THR A 606 2.06 3.98 7.04
N TRP A 607 2.19 3.11 8.06
CA TRP A 607 2.08 1.65 7.87
C TRP A 607 0.66 1.11 7.99
N ALA A 608 -0.19 1.71 8.84
CA ALA A 608 -1.44 1.08 9.28
C ALA A 608 -2.41 0.79 8.13
N ALA A 609 -2.68 1.77 7.28
CA ALA A 609 -3.65 1.63 6.20
C ALA A 609 -3.20 0.61 5.14
N LEU A 610 -1.96 0.74 4.64
CA LEU A 610 -1.42 -0.18 3.64
C LEU A 610 -1.17 -1.57 4.23
N GLY A 611 -0.71 -1.64 5.49
CA GLY A 611 -0.53 -2.91 6.19
C GLY A 611 -1.84 -3.67 6.39
N ALA A 612 -2.91 -2.98 6.72
CA ALA A 612 -4.24 -3.56 6.81
C ALA A 612 -4.76 -4.06 5.46
N GLU A 613 -4.52 -3.30 4.39
CA GLU A 613 -4.87 -3.74 3.03
C GLU A 613 -4.05 -4.98 2.62
N LEU A 614 -2.77 -5.05 2.98
CA LEU A 614 -1.94 -6.24 2.75
C LEU A 614 -2.49 -7.47 3.51
N ILE A 615 -2.84 -7.33 4.80
CA ILE A 615 -3.46 -8.41 5.58
C ILE A 615 -4.78 -8.85 4.95
N ALA A 616 -5.66 -7.92 4.61
CA ALA A 616 -6.95 -8.22 4.01
C ALA A 616 -6.81 -8.90 2.64
N SER A 617 -5.83 -8.50 1.84
CA SER A 617 -5.49 -9.16 0.57
C SER A 617 -4.99 -10.59 0.77
N LEU A 618 -4.14 -10.84 1.76
CA LEU A 618 -3.66 -12.18 2.11
C LEU A 618 -4.80 -13.08 2.59
N VAL A 619 -5.65 -12.58 3.50
CA VAL A 619 -6.83 -13.29 4.01
C VAL A 619 -7.83 -13.58 2.89
N GLY A 620 -8.02 -12.65 1.96
CA GLY A 620 -8.94 -12.76 0.84
C GLY A 620 -8.42 -13.57 -0.35
N GLY A 621 -7.12 -13.83 -0.44
CA GLY A 621 -6.47 -14.39 -1.63
C GLY A 621 -6.53 -13.44 -2.83
N GLU A 622 -6.47 -12.14 -2.56
CA GLU A 622 -6.54 -11.04 -3.52
C GLU A 622 -5.13 -10.62 -3.99
N PRO A 623 -4.98 -9.90 -5.10
CA PRO A 623 -3.71 -9.27 -5.49
C PRO A 623 -3.11 -8.46 -4.35
N LEU A 624 -1.81 -8.57 -4.10
CA LEU A 624 -1.18 -7.78 -3.07
C LEU A 624 -1.06 -6.30 -3.48
N PRO A 625 -1.11 -5.36 -2.51
CA PRO A 625 -0.98 -3.93 -2.77
C PRO A 625 0.48 -3.47 -2.91
N LEU A 626 1.43 -4.39 -2.86
CA LEU A 626 2.87 -4.16 -2.88
C LEU A 626 3.55 -5.11 -3.87
N GLU A 627 4.65 -4.66 -4.43
CA GLU A 627 5.58 -5.52 -5.15
C GLU A 627 6.16 -6.59 -4.21
N GLY A 628 6.51 -7.75 -4.78
CA GLY A 628 6.96 -8.90 -4.02
C GLY A 628 8.18 -8.66 -3.13
N ASP A 629 9.14 -7.87 -3.59
CA ASP A 629 10.32 -7.49 -2.80
C ASP A 629 9.94 -6.62 -1.59
N LEU A 630 8.95 -5.73 -1.74
CA LEU A 630 8.43 -4.92 -0.64
C LEU A 630 7.58 -5.75 0.32
N ALA A 631 6.75 -6.64 -0.19
CA ALA A 631 5.96 -7.56 0.62
C ALA A 631 6.87 -8.50 1.45
N ASP A 632 7.93 -9.05 0.83
CA ASP A 632 8.94 -9.86 1.51
C ASP A 632 9.70 -9.06 2.59
N ALA A 633 9.91 -7.76 2.38
CA ALA A 633 10.62 -6.91 3.32
C ALA A 633 9.84 -6.66 4.62
N VAL A 634 8.52 -6.73 4.59
CA VAL A 634 7.65 -6.60 5.79
C VAL A 634 7.14 -7.94 6.31
N ASP A 635 7.38 -9.04 5.58
CA ASP A 635 6.91 -10.37 5.95
C ASP A 635 7.49 -10.84 7.30
N PRO A 636 6.69 -11.41 8.21
CA PRO A 636 7.17 -11.91 9.51
C PRO A 636 8.28 -12.97 9.41
N ALA A 637 8.33 -13.77 8.36
CA ALA A 637 9.37 -14.80 8.17
C ALA A 637 10.67 -14.27 7.53
N ARG A 638 10.76 -12.99 7.18
CA ARG A 638 11.95 -12.42 6.52
C ARG A 638 13.26 -12.63 7.28
N PHE A 639 13.21 -12.64 8.60
CA PHE A 639 14.40 -12.89 9.42
C PHE A 639 14.88 -14.33 9.30
N ALA A 640 13.96 -15.29 9.26
CA ALA A 640 14.28 -16.69 9.02
C ALA A 640 14.86 -16.88 7.62
N LEU A 641 14.25 -16.27 6.61
CA LEU A 641 14.73 -16.32 5.23
C LEU A 641 16.15 -15.74 5.09
N ARG A 642 16.42 -14.59 5.72
CA ARG A 642 17.76 -13.97 5.72
C ARG A 642 18.80 -14.85 6.40
N ARG A 643 18.46 -15.49 7.54
CA ARG A 643 19.36 -16.42 8.23
C ARG A 643 19.65 -17.66 7.38
N ALA A 644 18.64 -18.24 6.77
CA ALA A 644 18.79 -19.41 5.92
C ALA A 644 19.65 -19.12 4.68
N ARG A 645 19.45 -17.98 4.01
CA ARG A 645 20.27 -17.54 2.85
C ARG A 645 21.74 -17.30 3.20
N ARG A 646 22.06 -16.86 4.43
CA ARG A 646 23.44 -16.67 4.87
C ARG A 646 24.17 -17.99 5.16
N ARG A 647 23.43 -19.08 5.35
CA ARG A 647 23.96 -20.42 5.64
C ARG A 647 24.03 -21.33 4.39
N SER A 648 23.37 -20.94 3.33
CA SER A 648 23.51 -21.60 2.02
C SER A 648 24.82 -21.15 1.38
N PRO A 649 25.73 -22.08 1.00
CA PRO A 649 27.03 -21.78 0.40
C PRO A 649 26.90 -21.05 -0.95
#